data_bf0d0577a70d29a895898f0ee8737a3a
#
_entry.id   bf0d0577a70d29a895898f0ee8737a3a
#
_cell.length_a   1.000
_cell.length_b   1.000
_cell.length_c   1.000
_cell.angle_alpha   90.00
_cell.angle_beta   90.00
_cell.angle_gamma   90.00
#
_symmetry.space_group_name_H-M   'P 1'
#
loop_
_entity.id
_entity.type
_entity.pdbx_description
1 polymer ?
#
loop_
_entity_poly.entity_id
_entity_poly.type
_entity_poly.pdbx_seq_one_letter_code
_entity_poly.pdbx_strand_id
1 'polypeptide(L)'
;MKHIPFLVLAAISAAVGSAPAGAAPLVLADRGRSDFVIVRSAAASPSEVHAADELQSFLEQISGAKLPIRADAGPVGAHEIMLGNNAHLQTLQHGINLDVLGDEGFTMRIVGPHLVIVGGRLRGTMYGVYTFLEEQLGCRWYSSKVSRIPKRERIEIEGLDDTQVPVLEYREPFEFDSFDADWAARNKANSQSARLDEQRGGKVTYFPFVHTFYNLIPPDEFFATHPEYYSLINGQRTCDAAQLCLTNPDVVRLGIERVRQWIRDHPDVRIISVSQNDCGNPCQCPNCQALVQAEGTEAAPVLNFVNQIADAIADESPNVAIDTLAYSYTRHPPRTMQARPNVIVRLCTIECCFSHPLATDDYAQNVSFRDDIVGWGQHCRRMYIWDYVCSFANYLLPFPNWDVLQPNIEFFANNGVRGIFEEGAYQSPGSELEEMRAYVMAKCLWQPDCDVKAVEDDFLQGYYGAAAPMMRDYIDLLENKVRDDHIHMFIWAGVGEPYLADEVLTEANRLFDEAERAVAGEPDVLHRVKVARLGIQYVALQRGGPAQDEPYRVADGRYGPPPDDAYTRLATDFFATADREGVTLFHEGGPNFEDLRRAITAKSAGHPVVTLENPRLRVEIVPDLGGRIVGLWDKERNANLVDPGAPGDPGYPNCGGYQEALSRSLRGPGATAEYTARPTNEGADRPGCVLSVELPNGLRLERLVSIDPQEPVLTIESAATNTAAEPRRFMLQSDLALNMGAPETATFAAPNMPPELFVVPPEQRQVAEWVAPELPGWPVRLLSRERGVGVEVTVEGSDLYRVGRTAYSFQPAVHLGAVSALREVPAGDRLTQKMTVRLTDAAGALPPGPARQHQADVVEAQDDQFSLYREGELSEFVQDPTASDGFAARQLGSDIEWSIQWNYDPRLFEPDTRYTLYGAMKIDKQGDAGKAFDFGVYDSANAAGVCGGSRNAADLTDDQWTTTEFGTFVPGPQQYVWTAPARNGDNVPWVYVDRFWFEKAE
;
A
#
# COMPACT_ATOMS: atom_id res chain seq x y z
N MET A 1 5.01 -39.98 -39.14
CA MET A 1 4.48 -41.37 -39.10
C MET A 1 4.03 -41.63 -37.68
N LYS A 2 2.74 -41.86 -37.56
CA LYS A 2 1.99 -42.45 -36.42
C LYS A 2 2.22 -41.93 -35.01
N HIS A 3 1.31 -41.02 -34.62
CA HIS A 3 0.91 -40.70 -33.24
C HIS A 3 0.32 -41.96 -32.58
N ILE A 4 0.69 -42.19 -31.33
CA ILE A 4 -0.05 -43.01 -30.38
C ILE A 4 -0.32 -42.13 -29.15
N PRO A 5 -1.60 -41.82 -28.85
CA PRO A 5 -1.91 -41.15 -27.58
C PRO A 5 -2.07 -42.22 -26.49
N PHE A 6 -1.37 -42.10 -25.41
CA PHE A 6 -1.68 -42.82 -24.19
C PHE A 6 -2.80 -42.05 -23.46
N LEU A 7 -4.03 -42.49 -23.71
CA LEU A 7 -5.16 -42.18 -22.83
C LEU A 7 -5.09 -43.18 -21.66
N VAL A 8 -4.69 -42.72 -20.49
CA VAL A 8 -5.01 -43.40 -19.26
C VAL A 8 -6.31 -42.77 -18.73
N LEU A 9 -7.43 -43.34 -19.17
CA LEU A 9 -8.71 -43.16 -18.51
C LEU A 9 -8.65 -43.91 -17.18
N ALA A 10 -8.44 -43.22 -16.08
CA ALA A 10 -8.84 -43.72 -14.78
C ALA A 10 -10.36 -43.51 -14.67
N ALA A 11 -11.12 -44.51 -15.07
CA ALA A 11 -12.52 -44.60 -14.75
C ALA A 11 -12.62 -44.89 -13.23
N ILE A 12 -12.73 -43.87 -12.43
CA ILE A 12 -13.31 -43.99 -11.08
C ILE A 12 -14.81 -44.11 -11.32
N SER A 13 -15.27 -45.37 -11.40
CA SER A 13 -16.67 -45.66 -11.27
C SER A 13 -17.09 -45.23 -9.86
N ALA A 14 -17.85 -44.16 -9.79
CA ALA A 14 -18.67 -43.90 -8.64
C ALA A 14 -19.62 -45.10 -8.51
N ALA A 15 -19.24 -46.05 -7.69
CA ALA A 15 -20.17 -47.03 -7.20
C ALA A 15 -21.13 -46.26 -6.29
N VAL A 16 -22.22 -45.77 -6.83
CA VAL A 16 -23.39 -45.48 -6.05
C VAL A 16 -23.75 -46.81 -5.36
N GLY A 17 -23.18 -47.00 -4.18
CA GLY A 17 -23.56 -48.07 -3.28
C GLY A 17 -25.01 -47.81 -2.93
N SER A 18 -25.93 -48.60 -3.53
CA SER A 18 -27.29 -48.67 -3.05
C SER A 18 -27.23 -48.95 -1.56
N ALA A 19 -27.56 -47.95 -0.75
CA ALA A 19 -27.79 -48.15 0.69
C ALA A 19 -28.73 -49.37 0.84
N PRO A 20 -28.47 -50.25 1.78
CA PRO A 20 -29.37 -51.36 2.02
C PRO A 20 -30.74 -50.80 2.43
N ALA A 21 -31.74 -51.09 1.62
CA ALA A 21 -33.11 -50.68 1.85
C ALA A 21 -33.54 -51.21 3.22
N GLY A 22 -33.71 -50.35 4.25
CA GLY A 22 -34.44 -50.71 5.43
C GLY A 22 -33.81 -50.48 6.80
N ALA A 23 -32.69 -49.76 6.95
CA ALA A 23 -32.29 -49.34 8.30
C ALA A 23 -33.22 -48.18 8.77
N ALA A 24 -33.82 -48.32 9.95
CA ALA A 24 -34.61 -47.24 10.53
C ALA A 24 -33.67 -46.04 10.81
N PRO A 25 -34.15 -44.78 10.58
CA PRO A 25 -33.35 -43.61 10.86
C PRO A 25 -32.94 -43.51 12.32
N LEU A 26 -31.76 -42.98 12.63
CA LEU A 26 -31.36 -42.67 14.00
C LEU A 26 -32.02 -41.38 14.47
N VAL A 27 -32.83 -41.48 15.53
CA VAL A 27 -33.46 -40.31 16.16
C VAL A 27 -32.58 -39.86 17.31
N LEU A 28 -31.71 -38.87 17.04
CA LEU A 28 -30.75 -38.37 18.03
C LEU A 28 -31.45 -37.54 19.13
N ALA A 29 -32.52 -36.83 18.81
CA ALA A 29 -33.31 -36.07 19.75
C ALA A 29 -34.74 -35.93 19.27
N ASP A 30 -35.73 -35.92 20.22
CA ASP A 30 -37.15 -35.65 19.96
C ASP A 30 -37.73 -34.85 21.12
N ARG A 31 -38.29 -33.65 20.84
CA ARG A 31 -38.95 -32.75 21.77
C ARG A 31 -38.16 -32.51 23.08
N GLY A 32 -36.90 -32.18 22.93
CA GLY A 32 -36.00 -31.85 24.03
C GLY A 32 -35.51 -33.08 24.83
N ARG A 33 -35.67 -34.30 24.29
CA ARG A 33 -35.18 -35.55 24.92
C ARG A 33 -34.29 -36.37 23.98
N SER A 34 -33.39 -37.12 24.54
CA SER A 34 -32.50 -38.05 23.80
C SER A 34 -32.23 -39.29 24.63
N ASP A 35 -32.19 -40.45 23.95
CA ASP A 35 -31.75 -41.73 24.52
C ASP A 35 -30.27 -41.98 24.19
N PHE A 36 -29.61 -41.05 23.45
CA PHE A 36 -28.19 -41.16 23.05
C PHE A 36 -27.26 -40.62 24.14
N VAL A 37 -26.08 -41.23 24.18
CA VAL A 37 -24.95 -40.79 25.00
C VAL A 37 -23.77 -40.51 24.07
N ILE A 38 -23.10 -39.38 24.27
CA ILE A 38 -21.83 -39.09 23.61
C ILE A 38 -20.73 -39.83 24.31
N VAL A 39 -20.01 -40.70 23.60
CA VAL A 39 -18.94 -41.53 24.18
C VAL A 39 -17.61 -41.15 23.54
N ARG A 40 -16.62 -40.81 24.38
CA ARG A 40 -15.24 -40.57 23.96
C ARG A 40 -14.26 -41.44 24.76
N SER A 41 -13.03 -41.60 24.28
CA SER A 41 -12.01 -42.30 25.05
C SER A 41 -11.76 -41.65 26.42
N ALA A 42 -11.47 -42.43 27.42
CA ALA A 42 -10.94 -41.94 28.69
C ALA A 42 -9.57 -41.24 28.50
N ALA A 43 -8.83 -41.60 27.44
CA ALA A 43 -7.56 -40.99 27.04
C ALA A 43 -7.73 -40.07 25.81
N ALA A 44 -8.92 -39.50 25.63
CA ALA A 44 -9.20 -38.57 24.50
C ALA A 44 -8.24 -37.40 24.50
N SER A 45 -7.83 -36.97 23.30
CA SER A 45 -7.04 -35.75 23.12
C SER A 45 -7.82 -34.50 23.55
N PRO A 46 -7.15 -33.37 23.84
CA PRO A 46 -7.84 -32.11 24.11
C PRO A 46 -8.87 -31.75 23.05
N SER A 47 -8.57 -31.95 21.75
CA SER A 47 -9.48 -31.68 20.65
C SER A 47 -10.69 -32.63 20.59
N GLU A 48 -10.55 -33.91 20.95
CA GLU A 48 -11.66 -34.85 21.06
C GLU A 48 -12.56 -34.51 22.25
N VAL A 49 -11.98 -34.02 23.36
CA VAL A 49 -12.75 -33.51 24.51
C VAL A 49 -13.57 -32.30 24.09
N HIS A 50 -12.92 -31.32 23.45
CA HIS A 50 -13.58 -30.11 22.92
C HIS A 50 -14.68 -30.46 21.91
N ALA A 51 -14.41 -31.40 20.99
CA ALA A 51 -15.40 -31.86 20.02
C ALA A 51 -16.65 -32.48 20.70
N ALA A 52 -16.48 -33.21 21.80
CA ALA A 52 -17.60 -33.76 22.55
C ALA A 52 -18.46 -32.65 23.23
N ASP A 53 -17.78 -31.66 23.81
CA ASP A 53 -18.45 -30.52 24.47
C ASP A 53 -19.19 -29.64 23.44
N GLU A 54 -18.58 -29.35 22.27
CA GLU A 54 -19.20 -28.62 21.17
C GLU A 54 -20.42 -29.37 20.62
N LEU A 55 -20.28 -30.67 20.36
CA LEU A 55 -21.40 -31.48 19.89
C LEU A 55 -22.57 -31.47 20.90
N GLN A 56 -22.30 -31.64 22.19
CA GLN A 56 -23.32 -31.55 23.23
C GLN A 56 -24.01 -30.19 23.24
N SER A 57 -23.21 -29.12 23.21
CA SER A 57 -23.69 -27.74 23.25
C SER A 57 -24.57 -27.42 22.04
N PHE A 58 -24.13 -27.75 20.83
CA PHE A 58 -24.89 -27.47 19.61
C PHE A 58 -26.15 -28.35 19.50
N LEU A 59 -26.12 -29.63 19.90
CA LEU A 59 -27.34 -30.45 19.95
C LEU A 59 -28.36 -29.91 20.96
N GLU A 60 -27.90 -29.44 22.13
CA GLU A 60 -28.77 -28.77 23.11
C GLU A 60 -29.37 -27.47 22.55
N GLN A 61 -28.55 -26.67 21.87
CA GLN A 61 -29.02 -25.44 21.22
C GLN A 61 -30.06 -25.73 20.11
N ILE A 62 -29.83 -26.75 19.28
CA ILE A 62 -30.71 -27.11 18.16
C ILE A 62 -32.06 -27.67 18.67
N SER A 63 -32.02 -28.66 19.60
CA SER A 63 -33.15 -29.49 19.93
C SER A 63 -33.70 -29.30 21.35
N GLY A 64 -32.96 -28.63 22.22
CA GLY A 64 -33.23 -28.57 23.66
C GLY A 64 -32.81 -29.82 24.43
N ALA A 65 -32.33 -30.87 23.77
CA ALA A 65 -31.90 -32.11 24.41
C ALA A 65 -30.41 -32.04 24.76
N LYS A 66 -30.07 -32.16 26.05
CA LYS A 66 -28.70 -32.24 26.54
C LYS A 66 -28.25 -33.71 26.65
N LEU A 67 -27.46 -34.20 25.73
CA LEU A 67 -26.94 -35.55 25.71
C LEU A 67 -25.80 -35.68 26.74
N PRO A 68 -25.78 -36.70 27.62
CA PRO A 68 -24.65 -36.86 28.53
C PRO A 68 -23.37 -37.31 27.81
N ILE A 69 -22.23 -36.80 28.26
CA ILE A 69 -20.90 -37.22 27.79
C ILE A 69 -20.34 -38.24 28.77
N ARG A 70 -19.78 -39.35 28.27
CA ARG A 70 -19.18 -40.40 29.06
C ARG A 70 -17.86 -40.86 28.45
N ALA A 71 -16.99 -41.40 29.32
CA ALA A 71 -15.82 -42.15 28.88
C ALA A 71 -16.23 -43.60 28.46
N ASP A 72 -15.39 -44.21 27.62
CA ASP A 72 -15.56 -45.56 27.08
C ASP A 72 -15.26 -46.68 28.07
N ALA A 73 -15.41 -46.40 29.37
CA ALA A 73 -15.25 -47.40 30.45
C ALA A 73 -16.56 -48.17 30.65
N GLY A 74 -16.59 -49.44 30.29
CA GLY A 74 -17.76 -50.29 30.49
C GLY A 74 -18.27 -50.93 29.18
N PRO A 75 -19.46 -51.57 29.19
CA PRO A 75 -20.02 -52.16 27.96
C PRO A 75 -20.64 -51.07 27.08
N VAL A 76 -20.68 -51.32 25.76
CA VAL A 76 -21.39 -50.48 24.77
C VAL A 76 -22.87 -50.33 25.13
N GLY A 77 -23.35 -49.12 25.17
CA GLY A 77 -24.74 -48.78 25.44
C GLY A 77 -25.70 -49.06 24.26
N ALA A 78 -26.99 -48.85 24.46
CA ALA A 78 -28.01 -49.12 23.43
C ALA A 78 -27.91 -48.12 22.25
N HIS A 79 -27.63 -46.82 22.54
CA HIS A 79 -27.57 -45.75 21.59
C HIS A 79 -26.41 -44.81 21.94
N GLU A 80 -25.38 -44.77 21.12
CA GLU A 80 -24.20 -43.97 21.36
C GLU A 80 -23.82 -43.13 20.14
N ILE A 81 -23.31 -41.90 20.41
CA ILE A 81 -22.50 -41.16 19.45
C ILE A 81 -21.05 -41.38 19.88
N MET A 82 -20.32 -42.21 19.13
CA MET A 82 -18.95 -42.57 19.44
C MET A 82 -18.00 -41.58 18.75
N LEU A 83 -17.22 -40.88 19.59
CA LEU A 83 -16.26 -39.88 19.11
C LEU A 83 -14.82 -40.40 19.27
N GLY A 84 -14.06 -40.30 18.17
CA GLY A 84 -12.67 -40.71 18.10
C GLY A 84 -12.50 -42.25 18.17
N ASN A 85 -11.25 -42.68 18.12
CA ASN A 85 -10.91 -44.12 18.22
C ASN A 85 -10.95 -44.58 19.70
N ASN A 86 -12.15 -44.87 20.20
CA ASN A 86 -12.42 -45.28 21.56
C ASN A 86 -12.64 -46.81 21.67
N ALA A 87 -12.63 -47.33 22.90
CA ALA A 87 -12.75 -48.78 23.17
C ALA A 87 -14.11 -49.35 22.68
N HIS A 88 -15.19 -48.57 22.74
CA HIS A 88 -16.50 -49.03 22.26
C HIS A 88 -16.49 -49.23 20.73
N LEU A 89 -15.92 -48.26 19.96
CA LEU A 89 -15.76 -48.39 18.51
C LEU A 89 -14.97 -49.65 18.12
N GLN A 90 -13.88 -49.94 18.84
CA GLN A 90 -13.05 -51.11 18.58
C GLN A 90 -13.79 -52.45 18.75
N THR A 91 -14.89 -52.47 19.51
CA THR A 91 -15.71 -53.70 19.69
C THR A 91 -16.70 -53.90 18.51
N LEU A 92 -16.91 -52.89 17.69
CA LEU A 92 -17.83 -52.94 16.56
C LEU A 92 -17.16 -53.40 15.27
N GLN A 93 -17.90 -54.07 14.40
CA GLN A 93 -17.44 -54.36 13.05
C GLN A 93 -17.73 -53.16 12.18
N HIS A 94 -16.99 -52.09 12.34
CA HIS A 94 -17.27 -50.78 11.73
C HIS A 94 -16.74 -50.65 10.28
N GLY A 95 -15.71 -51.47 9.91
CA GLY A 95 -15.15 -51.47 8.56
C GLY A 95 -14.47 -50.16 8.13
N ILE A 96 -14.17 -49.25 9.09
CA ILE A 96 -13.49 -47.96 8.84
C ILE A 96 -11.99 -48.21 8.84
N ASN A 97 -11.31 -47.73 7.78
CA ASN A 97 -9.86 -47.73 7.70
C ASN A 97 -9.31 -46.41 8.30
N LEU A 98 -8.76 -46.48 9.53
CA LEU A 98 -8.23 -45.33 10.24
C LEU A 98 -6.89 -44.84 9.67
N ASP A 99 -6.11 -45.72 9.03
CA ASP A 99 -4.78 -45.37 8.50
C ASP A 99 -4.81 -44.34 7.36
N VAL A 100 -5.94 -44.27 6.64
CA VAL A 100 -6.07 -43.30 5.54
C VAL A 100 -6.47 -41.89 5.98
N LEU A 101 -6.86 -41.73 7.26
CA LEU A 101 -7.41 -40.45 7.73
C LEU A 101 -6.33 -39.39 8.04
N GLY A 102 -5.04 -39.82 8.21
CA GLY A 102 -3.96 -38.90 8.56
C GLY A 102 -4.21 -38.16 9.87
N ASP A 103 -3.84 -36.89 9.91
CA ASP A 103 -4.02 -36.04 11.12
C ASP A 103 -5.39 -35.36 11.17
N GLU A 104 -6.06 -35.15 10.02
CA GLU A 104 -7.24 -34.29 9.89
C GLU A 104 -8.42 -34.92 9.19
N GLY A 105 -8.24 -36.02 8.44
CA GLY A 105 -9.35 -36.74 7.83
C GLY A 105 -10.25 -37.39 8.89
N PHE A 106 -11.48 -37.66 8.51
CA PHE A 106 -12.48 -38.27 9.38
C PHE A 106 -13.47 -39.14 8.59
N THR A 107 -14.17 -40.01 9.32
CA THR A 107 -15.35 -40.73 8.83
C THR A 107 -16.52 -40.49 9.77
N MET A 108 -17.67 -40.21 9.17
CA MET A 108 -18.97 -40.16 9.84
C MET A 108 -19.79 -41.35 9.31
N ARG A 109 -20.25 -42.24 10.17
CA ARG A 109 -20.98 -43.44 9.76
C ARG A 109 -21.98 -43.90 10.77
N ILE A 110 -23.14 -44.39 10.30
CA ILE A 110 -24.10 -45.15 11.11
C ILE A 110 -23.67 -46.61 11.14
N VAL A 111 -23.42 -47.13 12.35
CA VAL A 111 -23.07 -48.54 12.62
C VAL A 111 -24.08 -49.15 13.57
N GLY A 112 -25.04 -49.89 13.04
CA GLY A 112 -26.19 -50.40 13.79
C GLY A 112 -27.02 -49.29 14.43
N PRO A 113 -27.21 -49.23 15.77
CA PRO A 113 -27.96 -48.19 16.44
C PRO A 113 -27.07 -47.00 16.86
N HIS A 114 -25.83 -46.94 16.39
CA HIS A 114 -24.84 -45.94 16.81
C HIS A 114 -24.47 -44.99 15.68
N LEU A 115 -24.16 -43.75 16.03
CA LEU A 115 -23.45 -42.79 15.16
C LEU A 115 -21.97 -42.82 15.55
N VAL A 116 -21.10 -43.00 14.55
CA VAL A 116 -19.65 -42.98 14.73
C VAL A 116 -19.10 -41.77 14.01
N ILE A 117 -18.29 -40.96 14.71
CA ILE A 117 -17.49 -39.87 14.15
C ILE A 117 -16.06 -40.07 14.62
N VAL A 118 -15.21 -40.51 13.71
CA VAL A 118 -13.81 -40.84 14.04
C VAL A 118 -12.88 -40.25 13.03
N GLY A 119 -11.78 -39.67 13.48
CA GLY A 119 -10.79 -39.00 12.61
C GLY A 119 -9.37 -39.11 13.13
N GLY A 120 -8.48 -38.42 12.42
CA GLY A 120 -7.08 -38.30 12.78
C GLY A 120 -6.86 -37.66 14.15
N ARG A 121 -5.72 -37.94 14.72
CA ARG A 121 -5.47 -37.65 16.15
C ARG A 121 -5.40 -36.18 16.52
N LEU A 122 -4.98 -35.31 15.62
CA LEU A 122 -4.86 -33.89 15.92
C LEU A 122 -6.22 -33.20 15.87
N ARG A 123 -6.86 -33.19 14.71
CA ARG A 123 -8.08 -32.40 14.44
C ARG A 123 -9.21 -33.21 13.80
N GLY A 124 -8.92 -34.39 13.24
CA GLY A 124 -9.88 -35.13 12.40
C GLY A 124 -11.22 -35.42 13.08
N THR A 125 -11.25 -35.94 14.32
CA THR A 125 -12.51 -36.17 15.02
C THR A 125 -13.31 -34.89 15.25
N MET A 126 -12.65 -33.79 15.60
CA MET A 126 -13.25 -32.47 15.80
C MET A 126 -13.83 -31.94 14.49
N TYR A 127 -13.07 -32.03 13.40
CA TYR A 127 -13.55 -31.64 12.06
C TYR A 127 -14.75 -32.47 11.61
N GLY A 128 -14.76 -33.78 11.91
CA GLY A 128 -15.92 -34.63 11.69
C GLY A 128 -17.15 -34.17 12.46
N VAL A 129 -16.99 -33.75 13.73
CA VAL A 129 -18.10 -33.16 14.51
C VAL A 129 -18.63 -31.88 13.87
N TYR A 130 -17.73 -30.96 13.48
CA TYR A 130 -18.17 -29.71 12.82
C TYR A 130 -18.83 -29.98 11.47
N THR A 131 -18.30 -30.91 10.69
CA THR A 131 -18.94 -31.33 9.43
C THR A 131 -20.30 -31.96 9.63
N PHE A 132 -20.48 -32.82 10.66
CA PHE A 132 -21.79 -33.36 11.05
C PHE A 132 -22.79 -32.24 11.39
N LEU A 133 -22.36 -31.28 12.20
CA LEU A 133 -23.20 -30.12 12.59
C LEU A 133 -23.54 -29.25 11.38
N GLU A 134 -22.60 -29.09 10.47
CA GLU A 134 -22.75 -28.25 9.27
C GLU A 134 -23.67 -28.92 8.22
N GLU A 135 -23.32 -30.14 7.80
CA GLU A 135 -23.96 -30.80 6.67
C GLU A 135 -25.28 -31.50 7.06
N GLN A 136 -25.33 -32.16 8.22
CA GLN A 136 -26.51 -32.89 8.65
C GLN A 136 -27.50 -32.03 9.42
N LEU A 137 -26.98 -31.06 10.20
CA LEU A 137 -27.83 -30.24 11.07
C LEU A 137 -28.02 -28.80 10.57
N GLY A 138 -27.24 -28.36 9.61
CA GLY A 138 -27.37 -27.04 8.97
C GLY A 138 -26.83 -25.88 9.81
N CYS A 139 -25.91 -26.17 10.74
CA CYS A 139 -25.15 -25.13 11.42
C CYS A 139 -24.24 -24.41 10.43
N ARG A 140 -24.02 -23.11 10.64
CA ARG A 140 -23.07 -22.30 9.88
C ARG A 140 -22.38 -21.32 10.80
N TRP A 141 -21.11 -21.07 10.55
CA TRP A 141 -20.27 -20.09 11.24
C TRP A 141 -19.67 -19.15 10.18
N TYR A 142 -20.51 -18.18 9.76
CA TYR A 142 -20.20 -17.28 8.65
C TYR A 142 -18.99 -16.38 8.97
N SER A 143 -18.98 -15.83 10.20
CA SER A 143 -17.87 -15.05 10.73
C SER A 143 -17.61 -15.39 12.19
N SER A 144 -16.60 -14.79 12.82
CA SER A 144 -16.35 -14.92 14.25
C SER A 144 -17.53 -14.44 15.11
N LYS A 145 -18.35 -13.53 14.54
CA LYS A 145 -19.50 -12.91 15.22
C LYS A 145 -20.86 -13.45 14.77
N VAL A 146 -20.97 -14.09 13.62
CA VAL A 146 -22.24 -14.46 13.00
C VAL A 146 -22.33 -15.95 12.72
N SER A 147 -23.30 -16.60 13.36
CA SER A 147 -23.56 -18.03 13.20
C SER A 147 -25.06 -18.28 12.98
N ARG A 148 -25.36 -19.34 12.24
CA ARG A 148 -26.74 -19.89 12.12
C ARG A 148 -26.81 -21.23 12.79
N ILE A 149 -27.63 -21.33 13.87
CA ILE A 149 -27.90 -22.57 14.59
C ILE A 149 -29.39 -22.86 14.48
N PRO A 150 -29.78 -23.77 13.55
CA PRO A 150 -31.20 -24.05 13.32
C PRO A 150 -31.89 -24.66 14.52
N LYS A 151 -33.13 -24.30 14.77
CA LYS A 151 -33.99 -24.96 15.80
C LYS A 151 -34.76 -26.11 15.17
N ARG A 152 -34.67 -27.31 15.76
CA ARG A 152 -35.38 -28.51 15.29
C ARG A 152 -35.98 -29.24 16.48
N GLU A 153 -37.31 -29.54 16.47
CA GLU A 153 -37.94 -30.35 17.50
C GLU A 153 -37.45 -31.82 17.47
N ARG A 154 -37.09 -32.30 16.27
CA ARG A 154 -36.62 -33.67 16.03
C ARG A 154 -35.37 -33.65 15.18
N ILE A 155 -34.34 -34.37 15.63
CA ILE A 155 -33.12 -34.62 14.87
C ILE A 155 -33.11 -36.07 14.46
N GLU A 156 -33.15 -36.32 13.17
CA GLU A 156 -33.18 -37.64 12.53
C GLU A 156 -32.12 -37.73 11.44
N ILE A 157 -31.32 -38.79 11.45
CA ILE A 157 -30.21 -38.99 10.54
C ILE A 157 -30.44 -40.30 9.76
N GLU A 158 -30.36 -40.21 8.45
CA GLU A 158 -30.55 -41.36 7.55
C GLU A 158 -29.30 -41.59 6.72
N GLY A 159 -28.89 -42.85 6.57
CA GLY A 159 -27.97 -43.31 5.53
C GLY A 159 -26.58 -42.69 5.55
N LEU A 160 -26.09 -42.19 6.71
CA LEU A 160 -24.78 -41.51 6.81
C LEU A 160 -23.63 -42.51 6.70
N ASP A 161 -22.80 -42.33 5.68
CA ASP A 161 -21.52 -43.00 5.48
C ASP A 161 -20.64 -42.07 4.63
N ASP A 162 -19.89 -41.17 5.30
CA ASP A 162 -19.07 -40.15 4.68
C ASP A 162 -17.66 -40.18 5.25
N THR A 163 -16.68 -40.09 4.36
CA THR A 163 -15.26 -40.04 4.70
C THR A 163 -14.61 -38.92 3.93
N GLN A 164 -14.07 -37.94 4.67
CA GLN A 164 -13.36 -36.80 4.10
C GLN A 164 -11.90 -36.80 4.53
N VAL A 165 -11.00 -36.58 3.59
CA VAL A 165 -9.55 -36.42 3.83
C VAL A 165 -9.10 -35.21 3.02
N PRO A 166 -8.59 -34.16 3.65
CA PRO A 166 -8.18 -32.96 2.94
C PRO A 166 -6.99 -33.23 2.02
N VAL A 167 -7.01 -32.67 0.83
CA VAL A 167 -5.89 -32.69 -0.13
C VAL A 167 -4.77 -31.76 0.34
N LEU A 168 -5.15 -30.62 0.93
CA LEU A 168 -4.25 -29.59 1.42
C LEU A 168 -3.92 -29.82 2.90
N GLU A 169 -2.65 -29.96 3.22
CA GLU A 169 -2.14 -30.09 4.61
C GLU A 169 -1.97 -28.73 5.31
N TYR A 170 -1.96 -27.61 4.57
CA TYR A 170 -1.92 -26.24 5.07
C TYR A 170 -2.99 -25.39 4.38
N ARG A 171 -3.86 -24.78 5.17
CA ARG A 171 -5.04 -24.02 4.70
C ARG A 171 -5.14 -22.74 5.50
N GLU A 172 -4.76 -21.63 4.85
CA GLU A 172 -4.72 -20.31 5.48
C GLU A 172 -5.48 -19.26 4.67
N PRO A 173 -6.77 -19.03 4.96
CA PRO A 173 -7.48 -17.85 4.52
C PRO A 173 -7.03 -16.66 5.39
N PHE A 174 -6.02 -15.91 4.93
CA PHE A 174 -5.33 -14.91 5.74
C PHE A 174 -6.06 -13.57 5.73
N GLU A 175 -7.28 -13.58 6.27
CA GLU A 175 -8.13 -12.42 6.50
C GLU A 175 -8.26 -12.17 8.01
N PHE A 176 -8.59 -10.93 8.42
CA PHE A 176 -8.60 -10.54 9.83
C PHE A 176 -9.52 -11.43 10.69
N ASP A 177 -10.73 -11.73 10.21
CA ASP A 177 -11.72 -12.55 10.94
C ASP A 177 -11.29 -14.02 11.08
N SER A 178 -10.49 -14.53 10.14
CA SER A 178 -10.01 -15.93 10.13
C SER A 178 -9.03 -16.26 11.26
N PHE A 179 -8.53 -15.27 11.98
CA PHE A 179 -7.62 -15.49 13.11
C PHE A 179 -8.36 -15.93 14.39
N ASP A 180 -9.69 -15.78 14.43
CA ASP A 180 -10.48 -16.29 15.56
C ASP A 180 -10.37 -17.81 15.67
N ALA A 181 -10.06 -18.29 16.86
CA ALA A 181 -9.76 -19.71 17.08
C ALA A 181 -10.96 -20.62 16.85
N ASP A 182 -12.16 -20.21 17.28
CA ASP A 182 -13.39 -21.00 17.12
C ASP A 182 -13.84 -20.99 15.66
N TRP A 183 -13.77 -19.85 15.02
CA TRP A 183 -14.09 -19.73 13.59
C TRP A 183 -13.15 -20.62 12.75
N ALA A 184 -11.84 -20.50 12.97
CA ALA A 184 -10.83 -21.30 12.25
C ALA A 184 -11.05 -22.80 12.42
N ALA A 185 -11.27 -23.28 13.66
CA ALA A 185 -11.54 -24.69 13.94
C ALA A 185 -12.82 -25.18 13.25
N ARG A 186 -13.91 -24.42 13.34
CA ARG A 186 -15.22 -24.74 12.77
C ARG A 186 -15.22 -24.75 11.25
N ASN A 187 -14.41 -23.88 10.62
CA ASN A 187 -14.23 -23.83 9.18
C ASN A 187 -13.00 -24.61 8.67
N LYS A 188 -12.37 -25.43 9.55
CA LYS A 188 -11.28 -26.36 9.19
C LYS A 188 -10.00 -25.70 8.68
N ALA A 189 -9.77 -24.43 8.98
CA ALA A 189 -8.48 -23.77 8.81
C ALA A 189 -7.50 -24.29 9.89
N ASN A 190 -6.22 -24.42 9.52
CA ASN A 190 -5.19 -24.97 10.42
C ASN A 190 -3.92 -24.10 10.44
N SER A 191 -4.07 -22.88 10.01
CA SER A 191 -3.00 -21.95 9.65
C SER A 191 -2.11 -21.52 10.80
N GLN A 192 -0.93 -21.05 10.45
CA GLN A 192 0.04 -20.42 11.36
C GLN A 192 -0.56 -19.23 12.14
N SER A 193 -1.39 -18.41 11.49
CA SER A 193 -1.91 -17.17 12.06
C SER A 193 -3.16 -17.36 12.91
N ALA A 194 -3.92 -18.44 12.67
CA ALA A 194 -5.09 -18.77 13.49
C ALA A 194 -4.68 -19.01 14.96
N ARG A 195 -5.49 -18.51 15.89
CA ARG A 195 -5.22 -18.58 17.33
C ARG A 195 -5.61 -19.95 17.93
N LEU A 196 -5.39 -21.02 17.17
CA LEU A 196 -5.70 -22.41 17.58
C LEU A 196 -4.80 -22.85 18.72
N ASP A 197 -5.41 -23.31 19.80
CA ASP A 197 -4.79 -23.90 20.97
C ASP A 197 -4.87 -25.44 20.96
N GLU A 198 -4.36 -26.11 22.00
CA GLU A 198 -4.43 -27.58 22.13
C GLU A 198 -5.87 -28.10 22.15
N GLN A 199 -6.84 -27.32 22.65
CA GLN A 199 -8.25 -27.74 22.70
C GLN A 199 -8.84 -27.77 21.28
N ARG A 200 -8.33 -26.93 20.40
CA ARG A 200 -8.70 -26.90 18.98
C ARG A 200 -7.75 -27.70 18.09
N GLY A 201 -6.95 -28.58 18.69
CA GLY A 201 -6.03 -29.48 18.00
C GLY A 201 -4.73 -28.81 17.51
N GLY A 202 -4.46 -27.59 17.96
CA GLY A 202 -3.28 -26.82 17.58
C GLY A 202 -3.30 -26.36 16.13
N LYS A 203 -2.21 -25.79 15.69
CA LYS A 203 -2.01 -25.24 14.35
C LYS A 203 -0.77 -25.82 13.67
N VAL A 204 -0.59 -25.57 12.38
CA VAL A 204 0.67 -25.79 11.67
C VAL A 204 1.62 -24.65 12.02
N THR A 205 2.65 -24.93 12.81
CA THR A 205 3.55 -23.92 13.36
C THR A 205 4.71 -23.61 12.42
N TYR A 206 4.88 -22.33 12.07
CA TYR A 206 6.07 -21.78 11.41
C TYR A 206 6.96 -21.02 12.39
N PHE A 207 8.29 -21.11 12.19
CA PHE A 207 9.24 -20.21 12.86
C PHE A 207 10.62 -20.20 12.17
N PRO A 208 11.14 -19.00 11.83
CA PRO A 208 10.37 -17.79 11.54
C PRO A 208 9.51 -18.00 10.29
N PHE A 209 8.60 -17.06 9.95
CA PHE A 209 7.61 -17.31 8.90
C PHE A 209 8.16 -17.09 7.49
N VAL A 210 8.84 -15.94 7.20
CA VAL A 210 9.23 -15.55 5.84
C VAL A 210 10.38 -14.55 5.84
N HIS A 211 11.10 -14.38 4.71
CA HIS A 211 12.17 -13.41 4.50
C HIS A 211 13.30 -13.52 5.53
N THR A 212 13.83 -14.72 5.70
CA THR A 212 14.60 -15.11 6.90
C THR A 212 16.10 -15.09 6.74
N PHE A 213 16.66 -14.77 5.57
CA PHE A 213 18.10 -14.85 5.37
C PHE A 213 18.89 -13.97 6.34
N TYR A 214 18.41 -12.77 6.63
CA TYR A 214 19.07 -11.91 7.62
C TYR A 214 18.74 -12.26 9.07
N ASN A 215 17.70 -13.06 9.32
CA ASN A 215 17.51 -13.70 10.62
C ASN A 215 18.50 -14.87 10.84
N LEU A 216 18.87 -15.59 9.77
CA LEU A 216 19.90 -16.63 9.83
C LEU A 216 21.30 -16.05 10.07
N ILE A 217 21.65 -15.01 9.30
CA ILE A 217 22.98 -14.37 9.31
C ILE A 217 22.79 -12.85 9.33
N PRO A 218 22.62 -12.27 10.54
CA PRO A 218 22.37 -10.85 10.69
C PRO A 218 23.52 -9.98 10.21
N PRO A 219 23.30 -8.97 9.36
CA PRO A 219 24.33 -8.06 8.90
C PRO A 219 25.06 -7.32 10.02
N ASP A 220 24.33 -6.94 11.09
CA ASP A 220 24.90 -6.23 12.23
C ASP A 220 25.97 -7.07 12.98
N GLU A 221 25.83 -8.40 12.95
CA GLU A 221 26.77 -9.31 13.60
C GLU A 221 27.99 -9.62 12.70
N PHE A 222 27.77 -9.72 11.38
CA PHE A 222 28.77 -10.36 10.51
C PHE A 222 29.32 -9.47 9.41
N PHE A 223 28.60 -8.48 8.87
CA PHE A 223 29.02 -7.79 7.66
C PHE A 223 30.37 -7.06 7.80
N ALA A 224 30.61 -6.42 8.93
CA ALA A 224 31.85 -5.68 9.17
C ALA A 224 33.11 -6.57 9.16
N THR A 225 32.98 -7.86 9.53
CA THR A 225 34.09 -8.81 9.64
C THR A 225 34.10 -9.88 8.56
N HIS A 226 32.94 -10.16 7.98
CA HIS A 226 32.70 -11.22 7.00
C HIS A 226 31.79 -10.72 5.85
N PRO A 227 32.19 -9.68 5.10
CA PRO A 227 31.40 -9.18 3.97
C PRO A 227 31.13 -10.25 2.91
N GLU A 228 32.00 -11.28 2.81
CA GLU A 228 31.87 -12.41 1.88
C GLU A 228 30.66 -13.32 2.16
N TYR A 229 29.96 -13.15 3.28
CA TYR A 229 28.71 -13.86 3.59
C TYR A 229 27.52 -13.30 2.84
N TYR A 230 27.63 -12.08 2.33
CA TYR A 230 26.56 -11.33 1.67
C TYR A 230 26.78 -11.24 0.16
N SER A 231 25.75 -10.79 -0.55
CA SER A 231 25.76 -10.72 -2.00
C SER A 231 26.97 -9.94 -2.56
N LEU A 232 27.57 -10.47 -3.58
CA LEU A 232 28.51 -9.75 -4.44
C LEU A 232 27.70 -9.12 -5.57
N ILE A 233 27.61 -7.80 -5.60
CA ILE A 233 26.86 -7.06 -6.63
C ILE A 233 27.85 -6.11 -7.32
N ASN A 234 27.96 -6.21 -8.64
CA ASN A 234 28.88 -5.38 -9.44
C ASN A 234 30.30 -5.34 -8.89
N GLY A 235 30.80 -6.46 -8.36
CA GLY A 235 32.16 -6.57 -7.82
C GLY A 235 32.29 -6.14 -6.35
N GLN A 236 31.27 -5.64 -5.70
CA GLN A 236 31.28 -5.22 -4.30
C GLN A 236 30.39 -6.11 -3.43
N ARG A 237 30.82 -6.37 -2.19
CA ARG A 237 29.98 -7.05 -1.19
C ARG A 237 29.07 -6.04 -0.51
N THR A 238 27.78 -6.38 -0.47
CA THR A 238 26.76 -5.52 0.15
C THR A 238 25.74 -6.34 0.92
N CYS A 239 25.21 -5.76 1.99
CA CYS A 239 24.03 -6.24 2.70
C CYS A 239 22.84 -5.28 2.56
N ASP A 240 23.00 -4.18 1.83
CA ASP A 240 21.93 -3.21 1.61
C ASP A 240 21.02 -3.71 0.48
N ALA A 241 19.72 -3.86 0.80
CA ALA A 241 18.69 -4.40 -0.10
C ALA A 241 19.19 -5.61 -0.91
N ALA A 242 19.87 -6.56 -0.26
CA ALA A 242 20.58 -7.65 -0.91
C ALA A 242 20.35 -9.00 -0.22
N GLN A 243 20.96 -10.05 -0.74
CA GLN A 243 20.80 -11.43 -0.28
C GLN A 243 22.10 -11.95 0.38
N LEU A 244 22.09 -13.20 0.83
CA LEU A 244 23.30 -13.92 1.27
C LEU A 244 24.06 -14.51 0.09
N CYS A 245 25.36 -14.78 0.29
CA CYS A 245 26.16 -15.60 -0.61
C CYS A 245 25.94 -17.09 -0.32
N LEU A 246 24.92 -17.69 -0.92
CA LEU A 246 24.39 -19.01 -0.58
C LEU A 246 25.31 -20.19 -0.91
N THR A 247 26.39 -19.95 -1.63
CA THR A 247 27.44 -20.94 -1.92
C THR A 247 28.68 -20.81 -1.03
N ASN A 248 28.67 -19.82 -0.12
CA ASN A 248 29.74 -19.71 0.87
C ASN A 248 29.59 -20.82 1.93
N PRO A 249 30.62 -21.67 2.17
CA PRO A 249 30.52 -22.80 3.09
C PRO A 249 30.29 -22.40 4.55
N ASP A 250 30.78 -21.24 4.97
CA ASP A 250 30.51 -20.72 6.32
C ASP A 250 29.05 -20.26 6.47
N VAL A 251 28.45 -19.65 5.44
CA VAL A 251 27.03 -19.29 5.39
C VAL A 251 26.17 -20.55 5.52
N VAL A 252 26.53 -21.63 4.81
CA VAL A 252 25.83 -22.91 4.92
C VAL A 252 25.95 -23.48 6.35
N ARG A 253 27.16 -23.52 6.91
CA ARG A 253 27.41 -24.02 8.28
C ARG A 253 26.62 -23.22 9.32
N LEU A 254 26.70 -21.90 9.26
CA LEU A 254 25.98 -21.01 10.18
C LEU A 254 24.46 -21.15 10.04
N GLY A 255 23.96 -21.28 8.79
CA GLY A 255 22.53 -21.52 8.53
C GLY A 255 22.03 -22.82 9.19
N ILE A 256 22.81 -23.93 9.07
CA ILE A 256 22.49 -25.20 9.73
C ILE A 256 22.48 -25.04 11.25
N GLU A 257 23.49 -24.36 11.83
CA GLU A 257 23.59 -24.14 13.28
C GLU A 257 22.40 -23.30 13.80
N ARG A 258 22.00 -22.26 13.07
CA ARG A 258 20.88 -21.39 13.43
C ARG A 258 19.55 -22.13 13.34
N VAL A 259 19.31 -22.91 12.29
CA VAL A 259 18.09 -23.74 12.15
C VAL A 259 17.99 -24.77 13.27
N ARG A 260 19.09 -25.44 13.59
CA ARG A 260 19.13 -26.36 14.77
C ARG A 260 18.82 -25.64 16.07
N GLN A 261 19.31 -24.39 16.23
CA GLN A 261 18.97 -23.59 17.40
C GLN A 261 17.48 -23.26 17.44
N TRP A 262 16.90 -22.82 16.33
CA TRP A 262 15.45 -22.53 16.24
C TRP A 262 14.59 -23.75 16.59
N ILE A 263 14.96 -24.96 16.12
CA ILE A 263 14.25 -26.20 16.46
C ILE A 263 14.32 -26.47 17.97
N ARG A 264 15.46 -26.25 18.63
CA ARG A 264 15.59 -26.42 20.09
C ARG A 264 14.76 -25.40 20.86
N ASP A 265 14.71 -24.16 20.38
CA ASP A 265 14.00 -23.07 21.05
C ASP A 265 12.48 -23.16 20.86
N HIS A 266 12.04 -23.78 19.74
CA HIS A 266 10.63 -23.99 19.39
C HIS A 266 10.35 -25.48 19.13
N PRO A 267 10.22 -26.31 20.18
CA PRO A 267 10.11 -27.76 20.03
C PRO A 267 8.82 -28.23 19.35
N ASP A 268 7.82 -27.39 19.25
CA ASP A 268 6.54 -27.64 18.56
C ASP A 268 6.54 -27.18 17.10
N VAL A 269 7.64 -26.58 16.60
CA VAL A 269 7.75 -26.10 15.22
C VAL A 269 7.60 -27.25 14.22
N ARG A 270 6.82 -27.03 13.18
CA ARG A 270 6.61 -27.96 12.07
C ARG A 270 7.30 -27.51 10.80
N ILE A 271 7.39 -26.21 10.58
CA ILE A 271 7.97 -25.64 9.38
C ILE A 271 8.89 -24.49 9.77
N ILE A 272 10.11 -24.52 9.26
CA ILE A 272 11.09 -23.44 9.38
C ILE A 272 11.27 -22.80 8.00
N SER A 273 11.04 -21.51 7.89
CA SER A 273 11.33 -20.81 6.66
C SER A 273 12.82 -20.46 6.57
N VAL A 274 13.42 -20.84 5.45
CA VAL A 274 14.77 -20.44 5.02
C VAL A 274 14.61 -19.81 3.65
N SER A 275 14.29 -18.52 3.62
CA SER A 275 13.85 -17.84 2.42
C SER A 275 14.56 -16.51 2.22
N GLN A 276 14.63 -16.08 0.96
CA GLN A 276 15.23 -14.84 0.53
C GLN A 276 14.62 -13.62 1.22
N ASN A 277 15.41 -12.55 1.38
CA ASN A 277 14.91 -11.26 1.83
C ASN A 277 13.95 -10.68 0.78
N ASP A 278 13.02 -9.83 1.19
CA ASP A 278 12.07 -9.17 0.31
C ASP A 278 12.72 -8.05 -0.51
N CYS A 279 13.67 -8.45 -1.33
CA CYS A 279 14.40 -7.56 -2.24
C CYS A 279 15.08 -8.37 -3.35
N GLY A 280 15.57 -7.70 -4.36
CA GLY A 280 16.38 -8.28 -5.43
C GLY A 280 17.83 -8.56 -5.02
N ASN A 281 18.77 -8.32 -5.93
CA ASN A 281 20.22 -8.39 -5.74
C ASN A 281 20.76 -9.76 -5.26
N PRO A 282 20.47 -10.87 -6.01
CA PRO A 282 21.11 -12.15 -5.74
C PRO A 282 22.62 -12.07 -5.93
N CYS A 283 23.36 -12.92 -5.22
CA CYS A 283 24.83 -12.92 -5.25
C CYS A 283 25.40 -13.26 -6.62
N GLN A 284 26.18 -12.34 -7.21
CA GLN A 284 26.83 -12.48 -8.51
C GLN A 284 28.24 -13.13 -8.40
N CYS A 285 28.61 -13.75 -7.28
CA CYS A 285 29.91 -14.42 -7.18
C CYS A 285 30.01 -15.62 -8.15
N PRO A 286 31.25 -16.01 -8.60
CA PRO A 286 31.39 -17.07 -9.57
C PRO A 286 30.72 -18.40 -9.20
N ASN A 287 30.69 -18.76 -7.92
CA ASN A 287 30.07 -20.02 -7.46
C ASN A 287 28.55 -19.97 -7.54
N CYS A 288 27.91 -18.86 -7.13
CA CYS A 288 26.45 -18.69 -7.26
C CYS A 288 26.06 -18.67 -8.74
N GLN A 289 26.79 -17.90 -9.56
CA GLN A 289 26.53 -17.83 -11.00
C GLN A 289 26.77 -19.15 -11.73
N ALA A 290 27.68 -19.99 -11.28
CA ALA A 290 27.89 -21.33 -11.84
C ALA A 290 26.64 -22.22 -11.65
N LEU A 291 25.94 -22.14 -10.50
CA LEU A 291 24.70 -22.84 -10.27
C LEU A 291 23.57 -22.29 -11.15
N VAL A 292 23.47 -20.96 -11.24
CA VAL A 292 22.48 -20.30 -12.11
C VAL A 292 22.66 -20.74 -13.56
N GLN A 293 23.87 -20.75 -14.07
CA GLN A 293 24.15 -21.19 -15.43
C GLN A 293 23.85 -22.68 -15.66
N ALA A 294 24.15 -23.52 -14.68
CA ALA A 294 23.90 -24.96 -14.77
C ALA A 294 22.39 -25.28 -14.79
N GLU A 295 21.64 -24.61 -13.92
CA GLU A 295 20.21 -24.90 -13.71
C GLU A 295 19.25 -23.96 -14.47
N GLY A 296 19.77 -22.85 -15.02
CA GLY A 296 19.02 -21.90 -15.83
C GLY A 296 18.10 -20.93 -15.05
N THR A 297 18.28 -20.84 -13.74
CA THR A 297 17.45 -20.01 -12.86
C THR A 297 18.20 -19.54 -11.61
N GLU A 298 17.86 -18.36 -11.11
CA GLU A 298 18.33 -17.83 -9.82
C GLU A 298 17.75 -18.60 -8.61
N ALA A 299 16.73 -19.45 -8.77
CA ALA A 299 16.28 -20.37 -7.72
C ALA A 299 17.33 -21.43 -7.34
N ALA A 300 18.28 -21.73 -8.23
CA ALA A 300 19.24 -22.81 -8.01
C ALA A 300 20.16 -22.59 -6.79
N PRO A 301 20.80 -21.44 -6.57
CA PRO A 301 21.55 -21.17 -5.34
C PRO A 301 20.69 -21.30 -4.09
N VAL A 302 19.43 -20.83 -4.12
CA VAL A 302 18.50 -20.91 -2.99
C VAL A 302 18.16 -22.37 -2.67
N LEU A 303 17.72 -23.14 -3.67
CA LEU A 303 17.35 -24.53 -3.49
C LEU A 303 18.56 -25.40 -3.06
N ASN A 304 19.76 -25.12 -3.59
CA ASN A 304 20.98 -25.78 -3.16
C ASN A 304 21.31 -25.53 -1.68
N PHE A 305 21.15 -24.30 -1.22
CA PHE A 305 21.37 -23.91 0.17
C PHE A 305 20.35 -24.58 1.11
N VAL A 306 19.07 -24.48 0.75
CA VAL A 306 17.95 -25.08 1.50
C VAL A 306 18.09 -26.61 1.58
N ASN A 307 18.45 -27.28 0.48
CA ASN A 307 18.67 -28.70 0.46
C ASN A 307 19.78 -29.15 1.44
N GLN A 308 20.89 -28.40 1.54
CA GLN A 308 21.97 -28.70 2.48
C GLN A 308 21.52 -28.58 3.94
N ILE A 309 20.69 -27.58 4.25
CA ILE A 309 20.09 -27.42 5.59
C ILE A 309 19.11 -28.55 5.86
N ALA A 310 18.26 -28.89 4.90
CA ALA A 310 17.26 -29.95 5.01
C ALA A 310 17.91 -31.34 5.23
N ASP A 311 19.00 -31.64 4.50
CA ASP A 311 19.79 -32.85 4.67
C ASP A 311 20.41 -32.94 6.10
N ALA A 312 20.90 -31.80 6.63
CA ALA A 312 21.57 -31.75 7.92
C ALA A 312 20.65 -31.98 9.11
N ILE A 313 19.33 -31.76 8.97
CA ILE A 313 18.35 -31.92 10.06
C ILE A 313 17.44 -33.14 9.89
N ALA A 314 17.49 -33.82 8.73
CA ALA A 314 16.51 -34.86 8.35
C ALA A 314 16.42 -36.00 9.38
N ASP A 315 17.55 -36.51 9.89
CA ASP A 315 17.59 -37.60 10.86
C ASP A 315 17.31 -37.11 12.29
N GLU A 316 17.70 -35.89 12.61
CA GLU A 316 17.58 -35.30 13.95
C GLU A 316 16.15 -34.78 14.22
N SER A 317 15.48 -34.29 13.18
CA SER A 317 14.17 -33.64 13.27
C SER A 317 13.25 -34.03 12.10
N PRO A 318 12.89 -35.33 11.98
CA PRO A 318 12.18 -35.87 10.81
C PRO A 318 10.77 -35.29 10.61
N ASN A 319 10.21 -34.62 11.62
CA ASN A 319 8.89 -34.01 11.59
C ASN A 319 8.93 -32.50 11.22
N VAL A 320 10.14 -31.93 10.99
CA VAL A 320 10.33 -30.53 10.65
C VAL A 320 10.61 -30.42 9.16
N ALA A 321 9.86 -29.58 8.47
CA ALA A 321 10.11 -29.21 7.08
C ALA A 321 10.87 -27.88 6.99
N ILE A 322 11.65 -27.72 5.92
CA ILE A 322 12.26 -26.43 5.56
C ILE A 322 11.46 -25.84 4.40
N ASP A 323 10.89 -24.66 4.62
CA ASP A 323 10.16 -23.89 3.64
C ASP A 323 11.08 -22.86 2.95
N THR A 324 10.91 -22.67 1.66
CA THR A 324 11.58 -21.59 0.90
C THR A 324 10.66 -21.03 -0.16
N LEU A 325 10.95 -19.79 -0.60
CA LEU A 325 10.13 -19.10 -1.59
C LEU A 325 10.64 -19.35 -3.01
N ALA A 326 9.72 -19.54 -3.94
CA ALA A 326 9.88 -19.33 -5.37
C ALA A 326 9.14 -18.03 -5.73
N TYR A 327 9.83 -16.89 -5.60
CA TYR A 327 9.25 -15.55 -5.56
C TYR A 327 10.10 -14.58 -6.36
N SER A 328 9.44 -13.77 -7.22
CA SER A 328 10.13 -12.78 -8.02
C SER A 328 11.27 -13.41 -8.82
N TYR A 329 12.52 -13.01 -8.62
CA TYR A 329 13.68 -13.50 -9.37
C TYR A 329 13.99 -15.01 -9.19
N THR A 330 13.42 -15.70 -8.19
CA THR A 330 13.58 -17.14 -7.95
C THR A 330 12.35 -17.97 -8.34
N ARG A 331 11.36 -17.39 -9.04
CA ARG A 331 10.09 -18.06 -9.32
C ARG A 331 10.27 -19.28 -10.24
N HIS A 332 11.13 -19.19 -11.25
CA HIS A 332 11.30 -20.24 -12.26
C HIS A 332 11.99 -21.49 -11.70
N PRO A 333 11.50 -22.70 -12.00
CA PRO A 333 12.08 -23.94 -11.50
C PRO A 333 13.46 -24.24 -12.10
N PRO A 334 14.33 -24.96 -11.37
CA PRO A 334 15.62 -25.39 -11.89
C PRO A 334 15.46 -26.50 -12.96
N ARG A 335 16.48 -26.66 -13.79
CA ARG A 335 16.46 -27.65 -14.90
C ARG A 335 16.55 -29.08 -14.42
N THR A 336 17.35 -29.38 -13.40
CA THR A 336 17.63 -30.75 -12.94
C THR A 336 17.60 -30.92 -11.42
N MET A 337 17.82 -29.86 -10.65
CA MET A 337 17.90 -29.92 -9.20
C MET A 337 16.56 -30.27 -8.59
N GLN A 338 16.58 -31.22 -7.64
CA GLN A 338 15.37 -31.67 -6.93
C GLN A 338 15.38 -31.14 -5.49
N ALA A 339 14.22 -30.71 -5.01
CA ALA A 339 14.01 -30.42 -3.59
C ALA A 339 14.07 -31.72 -2.75
N ARG A 340 14.61 -31.64 -1.56
CA ARG A 340 14.59 -32.78 -0.60
C ARG A 340 13.17 -33.08 -0.15
N PRO A 341 12.90 -34.35 0.31
CA PRO A 341 11.53 -34.74 0.72
C PRO A 341 10.95 -33.89 1.85
N ASN A 342 11.79 -33.31 2.70
CA ASN A 342 11.44 -32.41 3.80
C ASN A 342 11.56 -30.94 3.43
N VAL A 343 11.68 -30.60 2.14
CA VAL A 343 11.66 -29.20 1.64
C VAL A 343 10.29 -28.88 1.08
N ILE A 344 9.76 -27.72 1.47
CA ILE A 344 8.58 -27.09 0.91
C ILE A 344 9.05 -25.94 -0.02
N VAL A 345 8.60 -25.93 -1.27
CA VAL A 345 8.79 -24.80 -2.16
C VAL A 345 7.46 -24.06 -2.25
N ARG A 346 7.44 -22.79 -1.82
CA ARG A 346 6.24 -21.95 -1.86
C ARG A 346 6.34 -20.98 -3.03
N LEU A 347 5.46 -21.15 -4.01
CA LEU A 347 5.35 -20.28 -5.18
C LEU A 347 4.44 -19.10 -4.86
N CYS A 348 4.87 -17.89 -5.25
CA CYS A 348 4.11 -16.66 -5.05
C CYS A 348 3.55 -16.15 -6.38
N THR A 349 2.26 -15.77 -6.38
CA THR A 349 1.51 -15.33 -7.58
C THR A 349 1.57 -13.82 -7.80
N ILE A 350 2.44 -13.08 -7.10
CA ILE A 350 2.41 -11.61 -7.01
C ILE A 350 2.36 -10.86 -8.34
N GLU A 351 2.95 -11.44 -9.42
CA GLU A 351 2.94 -10.82 -10.75
C GLU A 351 1.74 -11.23 -11.61
N CYS A 352 0.85 -12.09 -11.08
CA CYS A 352 -0.29 -12.61 -11.82
C CYS A 352 -1.44 -11.60 -11.93
N CYS A 353 -2.33 -11.85 -12.86
CA CYS A 353 -3.66 -11.23 -12.91
C CYS A 353 -4.59 -11.99 -11.96
N PHE A 354 -5.33 -11.26 -11.13
CA PHE A 354 -6.24 -11.81 -10.11
C PHE A 354 -7.72 -11.74 -10.49
N SER A 355 -8.03 -11.41 -11.74
CA SER A 355 -9.41 -11.31 -12.24
C SER A 355 -9.79 -12.41 -13.25
N HIS A 356 -8.84 -13.25 -13.66
CA HIS A 356 -9.07 -14.34 -14.59
C HIS A 356 -8.47 -15.65 -14.07
N PRO A 357 -9.17 -16.80 -14.18
CA PRO A 357 -8.66 -18.07 -13.66
C PRO A 357 -7.31 -18.45 -14.27
N LEU A 358 -6.32 -18.72 -13.44
CA LEU A 358 -4.95 -19.07 -13.87
C LEU A 358 -4.92 -20.22 -14.87
N ALA A 359 -5.82 -21.18 -14.75
CA ALA A 359 -5.87 -22.36 -15.62
C ALA A 359 -6.14 -22.03 -17.09
N THR A 360 -6.87 -20.95 -17.38
CA THR A 360 -7.42 -20.66 -18.72
C THR A 360 -7.02 -19.31 -19.29
N ASP A 361 -6.55 -18.38 -18.45
CA ASP A 361 -6.16 -17.04 -18.85
C ASP A 361 -4.98 -17.06 -19.84
N ASP A 362 -4.91 -16.10 -20.75
CA ASP A 362 -3.85 -15.93 -21.75
C ASP A 362 -2.89 -14.77 -21.44
N TYR A 363 -3.10 -14.08 -20.31
CA TYR A 363 -2.16 -13.07 -19.84
C TYR A 363 -0.77 -13.66 -19.60
N ALA A 364 0.26 -13.00 -20.10
CA ALA A 364 1.60 -13.57 -20.19
C ALA A 364 2.16 -14.06 -18.84
N GLN A 365 1.92 -13.32 -17.75
CA GLN A 365 2.37 -13.70 -16.41
C GLN A 365 1.61 -14.91 -15.87
N ASN A 366 0.30 -15.02 -16.13
CA ASN A 366 -0.50 -16.17 -15.74
C ASN A 366 -0.08 -17.44 -16.53
N VAL A 367 0.22 -17.28 -17.82
CA VAL A 367 0.80 -18.37 -18.64
C VAL A 367 2.15 -18.80 -18.08
N SER A 368 3.04 -17.84 -17.79
CA SER A 368 4.35 -18.12 -17.19
C SER A 368 4.24 -18.81 -15.83
N PHE A 369 3.29 -18.40 -15.00
CA PHE A 369 3.05 -19.04 -13.69
C PHE A 369 2.52 -20.47 -13.82
N ARG A 370 1.63 -20.74 -14.79
CA ARG A 370 1.23 -22.13 -15.11
C ARG A 370 2.42 -23.01 -15.46
N ASP A 371 3.35 -22.50 -16.27
CA ASP A 371 4.55 -23.25 -16.64
C ASP A 371 5.45 -23.49 -15.41
N ASP A 372 5.55 -22.52 -14.53
CA ASP A 372 6.33 -22.65 -13.29
C ASP A 372 5.73 -23.67 -12.33
N ILE A 373 4.40 -23.68 -12.11
CA ILE A 373 3.77 -24.66 -11.21
C ILE A 373 3.93 -26.08 -11.73
N VAL A 374 3.76 -26.27 -13.06
CA VAL A 374 3.99 -27.58 -13.71
C VAL A 374 5.47 -27.99 -13.61
N GLY A 375 6.38 -27.04 -13.82
CA GLY A 375 7.81 -27.27 -13.70
C GLY A 375 8.21 -27.65 -12.27
N TRP A 376 7.82 -26.87 -11.26
CA TRP A 376 8.10 -27.18 -9.86
C TRP A 376 7.49 -28.50 -9.40
N GLY A 377 6.33 -28.88 -9.91
CA GLY A 377 5.71 -30.18 -9.66
C GLY A 377 6.58 -31.37 -10.07
N GLN A 378 7.55 -31.19 -11.00
CA GLN A 378 8.54 -32.20 -11.37
C GLN A 378 9.75 -32.23 -10.44
N HIS A 379 10.00 -31.15 -9.68
CA HIS A 379 11.19 -30.95 -8.87
C HIS A 379 10.93 -30.93 -7.35
N CYS A 380 9.68 -30.80 -6.92
CA CYS A 380 9.27 -30.68 -5.54
C CYS A 380 8.08 -31.61 -5.22
N ARG A 381 8.15 -32.33 -4.08
CA ARG A 381 7.05 -33.21 -3.60
C ARG A 381 6.04 -32.48 -2.71
N ARG A 382 6.45 -31.38 -2.09
CA ARG A 382 5.64 -30.56 -1.18
C ARG A 382 5.69 -29.12 -1.65
N MET A 383 4.83 -28.79 -2.60
CA MET A 383 4.67 -27.48 -3.17
C MET A 383 3.56 -26.75 -2.42
N TYR A 384 3.81 -25.50 -2.00
CA TYR A 384 2.84 -24.60 -1.43
C TYR A 384 2.64 -23.40 -2.36
N ILE A 385 1.54 -22.69 -2.17
CA ILE A 385 1.25 -21.44 -2.87
C ILE A 385 1.14 -20.32 -1.83
N TRP A 386 1.60 -19.14 -2.24
CA TRP A 386 1.26 -17.85 -1.66
C TRP A 386 0.46 -17.09 -2.71
N ASP A 387 -0.84 -17.02 -2.51
CA ASP A 387 -1.75 -16.28 -3.38
C ASP A 387 -2.21 -14.99 -2.71
N TYR A 388 -2.80 -14.07 -3.48
CA TYR A 388 -3.21 -12.75 -3.02
C TYR A 388 -4.67 -12.53 -3.40
N VAL A 389 -5.49 -12.03 -2.47
CA VAL A 389 -6.95 -12.00 -2.67
C VAL A 389 -7.60 -10.64 -2.47
N CYS A 390 -6.82 -9.59 -2.22
CA CYS A 390 -7.30 -8.22 -2.05
C CYS A 390 -6.37 -7.19 -2.68
N SER A 391 -6.75 -5.90 -2.68
CA SER A 391 -5.82 -4.80 -2.99
C SER A 391 -5.06 -4.39 -1.73
N PHE A 392 -3.74 -4.54 -1.71
CA PHE A 392 -2.88 -4.14 -0.60
C PHE A 392 -2.69 -2.62 -0.51
N ALA A 393 -2.86 -1.92 -1.64
CA ALA A 393 -2.91 -0.46 -1.64
C ALA A 393 -4.19 0.09 -1.01
N ASN A 394 -5.29 -0.69 -0.98
CA ASN A 394 -6.59 -0.24 -0.50
C ASN A 394 -7.47 -1.42 -0.07
N TYR A 395 -7.40 -1.85 1.18
CA TYR A 395 -8.24 -2.94 1.70
C TYR A 395 -9.75 -2.73 1.56
N LEU A 396 -10.20 -1.47 1.54
CA LEU A 396 -11.61 -1.14 1.35
C LEU A 396 -12.05 -1.20 -0.12
N LEU A 397 -11.10 -1.20 -1.09
CA LEU A 397 -11.43 -1.13 -2.51
C LEU A 397 -12.16 -2.39 -2.96
N PRO A 398 -13.26 -2.31 -3.71
CA PRO A 398 -13.85 -3.48 -4.35
C PRO A 398 -12.81 -4.23 -5.19
N PHE A 399 -12.70 -5.54 -4.94
CA PHE A 399 -11.73 -6.39 -5.62
C PHE A 399 -12.43 -7.63 -6.18
N PRO A 400 -13.07 -7.52 -7.39
CA PRO A 400 -13.86 -8.57 -7.99
C PRO A 400 -13.01 -9.73 -8.50
N ASN A 401 -12.76 -10.70 -7.62
CA ASN A 401 -12.01 -11.93 -7.91
C ASN A 401 -12.78 -13.20 -7.49
N TRP A 402 -14.11 -13.10 -7.34
CA TRP A 402 -14.96 -14.21 -6.89
C TRP A 402 -14.98 -15.37 -7.87
N ASP A 403 -14.96 -15.07 -9.18
CA ASP A 403 -14.94 -16.06 -10.26
C ASP A 403 -13.59 -16.81 -10.36
N VAL A 404 -12.55 -16.41 -9.61
CA VAL A 404 -11.21 -17.03 -9.68
C VAL A 404 -10.79 -17.77 -8.42
N LEU A 405 -11.34 -17.46 -7.23
CA LEU A 405 -10.92 -18.06 -5.96
C LEU A 405 -10.95 -19.59 -6.00
N GLN A 406 -12.12 -20.20 -6.25
CA GLN A 406 -12.24 -21.66 -6.29
C GLN A 406 -11.51 -22.28 -7.48
N PRO A 407 -11.61 -21.76 -8.73
CA PRO A 407 -10.88 -22.34 -9.85
C PRO A 407 -9.36 -22.34 -9.68
N ASN A 408 -8.80 -21.33 -9.03
CA ASN A 408 -7.36 -21.27 -8.75
C ASN A 408 -6.97 -22.29 -7.68
N ILE A 409 -7.72 -22.39 -6.57
CA ILE A 409 -7.48 -23.39 -5.52
C ILE A 409 -7.57 -24.81 -6.10
N GLU A 410 -8.57 -25.09 -6.92
CA GLU A 410 -8.73 -26.38 -7.62
C GLU A 410 -7.55 -26.65 -8.57
N PHE A 411 -7.14 -25.63 -9.33
CA PHE A 411 -5.99 -25.72 -10.24
C PHE A 411 -4.71 -26.05 -9.47
N PHE A 412 -4.47 -25.39 -8.33
CA PHE A 412 -3.32 -25.66 -7.47
C PHE A 412 -3.34 -27.09 -6.94
N ALA A 413 -4.47 -27.54 -6.38
CA ALA A 413 -4.63 -28.89 -5.85
C ALA A 413 -4.39 -29.97 -6.94
N ASN A 414 -4.93 -29.75 -8.14
CA ASN A 414 -4.77 -30.65 -9.29
C ASN A 414 -3.32 -30.70 -9.82
N ASN A 415 -2.49 -29.70 -9.53
CA ASN A 415 -1.07 -29.66 -9.86
C ASN A 415 -0.14 -30.09 -8.71
N GLY A 416 -0.69 -30.74 -7.68
CA GLY A 416 0.09 -31.35 -6.61
C GLY A 416 0.48 -30.41 -5.48
N VAL A 417 -0.10 -29.22 -5.41
CA VAL A 417 0.02 -28.32 -4.25
C VAL A 417 -0.56 -28.98 -3.01
N ARG A 418 0.13 -28.79 -1.87
CA ARG A 418 -0.23 -29.38 -0.58
C ARG A 418 -0.58 -28.33 0.48
N GLY A 419 -0.30 -27.07 0.25
CA GLY A 419 -0.66 -26.00 1.16
C GLY A 419 -0.85 -24.68 0.44
N ILE A 420 -1.78 -23.87 0.91
CA ILE A 420 -2.09 -22.57 0.33
C ILE A 420 -2.25 -21.55 1.45
N PHE A 421 -1.61 -20.39 1.23
CA PHE A 421 -1.71 -19.16 1.98
C PHE A 421 -2.37 -18.13 1.06
N GLU A 422 -3.60 -17.76 1.39
CA GLU A 422 -4.40 -16.78 0.67
C GLU A 422 -4.29 -15.43 1.38
N GLU A 423 -3.34 -14.59 0.96
CA GLU A 423 -3.11 -13.32 1.62
C GLU A 423 -4.19 -12.30 1.25
N GLY A 424 -4.93 -11.87 2.28
CA GLY A 424 -6.00 -10.89 2.21
C GLY A 424 -5.78 -9.71 3.15
N ALA A 425 -6.86 -9.05 3.55
CA ALA A 425 -6.82 -7.89 4.43
C ALA A 425 -6.71 -8.33 5.90
N TYR A 426 -5.51 -8.57 6.37
CA TYR A 426 -5.26 -9.20 7.67
C TYR A 426 -5.05 -8.23 8.83
N GLN A 427 -4.83 -6.93 8.57
CA GLN A 427 -4.40 -5.97 9.60
C GLN A 427 -5.55 -5.22 10.27
N SER A 428 -6.72 -5.21 9.66
CA SER A 428 -7.89 -4.44 10.12
C SER A 428 -9.19 -5.09 9.69
N PRO A 429 -10.25 -5.07 10.51
CA PRO A 429 -11.56 -5.51 10.08
C PRO A 429 -12.19 -4.52 9.10
N GLY A 430 -13.26 -4.95 8.42
CA GLY A 430 -14.10 -4.10 7.58
C GLY A 430 -13.56 -3.84 6.18
N SER A 431 -12.64 -4.68 5.69
CA SER A 431 -12.25 -4.69 4.29
C SER A 431 -13.39 -5.19 3.38
N GLU A 432 -13.20 -5.08 2.08
CA GLU A 432 -14.25 -5.41 1.10
C GLU A 432 -14.68 -6.87 1.19
N LEU A 433 -15.92 -7.10 1.68
CA LEU A 433 -16.54 -8.42 1.86
C LEU A 433 -15.61 -9.46 2.54
N GLU A 434 -14.81 -9.03 3.50
CA GLU A 434 -13.77 -9.81 4.16
C GLU A 434 -14.29 -11.14 4.73
N GLU A 435 -15.36 -11.10 5.51
CA GLU A 435 -15.89 -12.31 6.16
C GLU A 435 -16.41 -13.32 5.14
N MET A 436 -16.98 -12.83 4.02
CA MET A 436 -17.38 -13.69 2.92
C MET A 436 -16.17 -14.33 2.26
N ARG A 437 -15.12 -13.55 2.02
CA ARG A 437 -13.88 -14.01 1.39
C ARG A 437 -13.22 -15.09 2.25
N ALA A 438 -13.06 -14.82 3.55
CA ALA A 438 -12.53 -15.79 4.50
C ALA A 438 -13.34 -17.10 4.50
N TYR A 439 -14.68 -17.00 4.54
CA TYR A 439 -15.58 -18.17 4.56
C TYR A 439 -15.49 -18.98 3.28
N VAL A 440 -15.60 -18.34 2.11
CA VAL A 440 -15.52 -19.01 0.79
C VAL A 440 -14.16 -19.70 0.63
N MET A 441 -13.07 -19.00 0.92
CA MET A 441 -11.73 -19.59 0.86
C MET A 441 -11.58 -20.79 1.79
N ALA A 442 -12.06 -20.71 3.03
CA ALA A 442 -11.97 -21.84 3.95
C ALA A 442 -12.69 -23.08 3.43
N LYS A 443 -13.87 -22.92 2.78
CA LYS A 443 -14.60 -24.04 2.16
C LYS A 443 -13.85 -24.60 0.94
N CYS A 444 -13.34 -23.73 0.07
CA CYS A 444 -12.56 -24.17 -1.10
C CYS A 444 -11.23 -24.82 -0.71
N LEU A 445 -10.55 -24.33 0.32
CA LEU A 445 -9.31 -24.94 0.83
C LEU A 445 -9.54 -26.31 1.48
N TRP A 446 -10.72 -26.54 2.07
CA TRP A 446 -11.07 -27.89 2.55
C TRP A 446 -11.45 -28.82 1.42
N GLN A 447 -12.28 -28.37 0.50
CA GLN A 447 -12.79 -29.09 -0.67
C GLN A 447 -12.59 -28.28 -1.96
N PRO A 448 -11.46 -28.43 -2.65
CA PRO A 448 -11.13 -27.63 -3.84
C PRO A 448 -12.15 -27.68 -4.98
N ASP A 449 -12.88 -28.77 -5.11
CA ASP A 449 -13.92 -29.02 -6.12
C ASP A 449 -15.35 -28.68 -5.64
N CYS A 450 -15.48 -27.83 -4.58
CA CYS A 450 -16.79 -27.47 -4.04
C CYS A 450 -17.59 -26.61 -5.04
N ASP A 451 -18.92 -26.65 -4.92
CA ASP A 451 -19.81 -25.71 -5.62
C ASP A 451 -19.72 -24.33 -4.96
N VAL A 452 -18.78 -23.51 -5.43
CA VAL A 452 -18.50 -22.19 -4.84
C VAL A 452 -19.71 -21.28 -4.90
N LYS A 453 -20.52 -21.31 -5.97
CA LYS A 453 -21.73 -20.49 -6.05
C LYS A 453 -22.76 -20.86 -4.98
N ALA A 454 -22.92 -22.15 -4.68
CA ALA A 454 -23.76 -22.61 -3.58
C ALA A 454 -23.20 -22.16 -2.21
N VAL A 455 -21.87 -22.15 -2.03
CA VAL A 455 -21.21 -21.64 -0.81
C VAL A 455 -21.43 -20.13 -0.65
N GLU A 456 -21.25 -19.35 -1.71
CA GLU A 456 -21.49 -17.91 -1.74
C GLU A 456 -22.97 -17.60 -1.43
N ASP A 457 -23.90 -18.28 -2.07
CA ASP A 457 -25.34 -18.09 -1.85
C ASP A 457 -25.77 -18.43 -0.43
N ASP A 458 -25.22 -19.50 0.18
CA ASP A 458 -25.49 -19.84 1.59
C ASP A 458 -24.94 -18.75 2.53
N PHE A 459 -23.73 -18.21 2.23
CA PHE A 459 -23.19 -17.09 2.98
C PHE A 459 -24.08 -15.85 2.86
N LEU A 460 -24.37 -15.41 1.65
CA LEU A 460 -25.18 -14.22 1.39
C LEU A 460 -26.54 -14.30 2.09
N GLN A 461 -27.23 -15.44 1.94
CA GLN A 461 -28.53 -15.65 2.57
C GLN A 461 -28.45 -15.63 4.10
N GLY A 462 -27.41 -16.26 4.67
CA GLY A 462 -27.28 -16.40 6.12
C GLY A 462 -26.72 -15.16 6.80
N TYR A 463 -25.87 -14.41 6.10
CA TYR A 463 -25.18 -13.22 6.65
C TYR A 463 -25.95 -11.93 6.39
N TYR A 464 -26.52 -11.75 5.17
CA TYR A 464 -27.23 -10.54 4.76
C TYR A 464 -28.76 -10.69 4.75
N GLY A 465 -29.31 -11.89 4.95
CA GLY A 465 -30.75 -12.12 5.06
C GLY A 465 -31.55 -11.59 3.88
N ALA A 466 -32.49 -10.66 4.12
CA ALA A 466 -33.33 -10.07 3.08
C ALA A 466 -32.55 -9.19 2.08
N ALA A 467 -31.32 -8.77 2.39
CA ALA A 467 -30.45 -8.02 1.49
C ALA A 467 -29.64 -8.93 0.54
N ALA A 468 -29.65 -10.27 0.75
CA ALA A 468 -28.83 -11.21 -0.03
C ALA A 468 -28.97 -11.09 -1.56
N PRO A 469 -30.18 -10.92 -2.14
CA PRO A 469 -30.30 -10.76 -3.59
C PRO A 469 -29.54 -9.54 -4.13
N MET A 470 -29.65 -8.39 -3.47
CA MET A 470 -28.96 -7.16 -3.86
C MET A 470 -27.44 -7.28 -3.71
N MET A 471 -26.98 -8.00 -2.68
CA MET A 471 -25.55 -8.28 -2.50
C MET A 471 -25.02 -9.22 -3.58
N ARG A 472 -25.80 -10.20 -4.03
CA ARG A 472 -25.46 -11.03 -5.19
C ARG A 472 -25.37 -10.18 -6.45
N ASP A 473 -26.39 -9.36 -6.71
CA ASP A 473 -26.41 -8.47 -7.88
C ASP A 473 -25.22 -7.50 -7.87
N TYR A 474 -24.77 -7.04 -6.71
CA TYR A 474 -23.57 -6.21 -6.58
C TYR A 474 -22.29 -6.97 -6.94
N ILE A 475 -22.11 -8.18 -6.45
CA ILE A 475 -20.97 -9.03 -6.81
C ILE A 475 -20.98 -9.28 -8.32
N ASP A 476 -22.12 -9.72 -8.85
CA ASP A 476 -22.27 -10.05 -10.29
C ASP A 476 -22.06 -8.80 -11.18
N LEU A 477 -22.44 -7.61 -10.72
CA LEU A 477 -22.18 -6.33 -11.42
C LEU A 477 -20.69 -6.12 -11.66
N LEU A 478 -19.88 -6.29 -10.63
CA LEU A 478 -18.44 -6.09 -10.71
C LEU A 478 -17.75 -7.21 -11.51
N GLU A 479 -18.08 -8.47 -11.24
CA GLU A 479 -17.55 -9.63 -11.96
C GLU A 479 -17.87 -9.57 -13.46
N ASN A 480 -19.12 -9.23 -13.81
CA ASN A 480 -19.52 -9.05 -15.21
C ASN A 480 -18.71 -7.94 -15.89
N LYS A 481 -18.50 -6.81 -15.22
CA LYS A 481 -17.71 -5.70 -15.78
C LYS A 481 -16.26 -6.12 -16.05
N VAL A 482 -15.63 -6.83 -15.11
CA VAL A 482 -14.26 -7.35 -15.26
C VAL A 482 -14.18 -8.36 -16.40
N ARG A 483 -15.10 -9.32 -16.46
CA ARG A 483 -15.12 -10.36 -17.46
C ARG A 483 -15.45 -9.83 -18.85
N ASP A 484 -16.51 -9.02 -18.99
CA ASP A 484 -17.04 -8.57 -20.28
C ASP A 484 -16.09 -7.57 -20.95
N ASP A 485 -15.38 -6.73 -20.17
CA ASP A 485 -14.40 -5.77 -20.66
C ASP A 485 -12.96 -6.33 -20.64
N HIS A 486 -12.78 -7.60 -20.20
CA HIS A 486 -11.48 -8.28 -20.12
C HIS A 486 -10.43 -7.46 -19.33
N ILE A 487 -10.80 -7.00 -18.11
CA ILE A 487 -9.97 -6.17 -17.28
C ILE A 487 -9.03 -7.03 -16.44
N HIS A 488 -7.73 -6.82 -16.57
CA HIS A 488 -6.74 -7.44 -15.69
C HIS A 488 -6.58 -6.64 -14.40
N MET A 489 -6.60 -7.33 -13.26
CA MET A 489 -6.44 -6.74 -11.93
C MET A 489 -5.15 -7.19 -11.27
N PHE A 490 -4.56 -6.28 -10.50
CA PHE A 490 -3.33 -6.50 -9.74
C PHE A 490 -3.51 -6.05 -8.29
N ILE A 491 -2.66 -6.53 -7.41
CA ILE A 491 -2.76 -6.32 -5.96
C ILE A 491 -2.55 -4.86 -5.51
N TRP A 492 -2.15 -3.96 -6.40
CA TRP A 492 -1.97 -2.53 -6.13
C TRP A 492 -3.06 -1.67 -6.78
N ALA A 493 -4.24 -2.26 -7.01
CA ALA A 493 -5.38 -1.57 -7.61
C ALA A 493 -5.76 -0.31 -6.84
N GLY A 494 -6.10 0.75 -7.59
CA GLY A 494 -6.47 2.05 -7.04
C GLY A 494 -7.91 2.45 -7.37
N VAL A 495 -8.33 3.61 -6.86
CA VAL A 495 -9.69 4.12 -7.10
C VAL A 495 -9.98 4.48 -8.57
N GLY A 496 -8.97 4.54 -9.42
CA GLY A 496 -9.08 4.83 -10.87
C GLY A 496 -9.33 3.62 -11.75
N GLU A 497 -9.45 2.42 -11.20
CA GLU A 497 -9.58 1.19 -11.97
C GLU A 497 -10.80 1.19 -12.91
N PRO A 498 -10.67 0.63 -14.14
CA PRO A 498 -11.75 0.65 -15.15
C PRO A 498 -13.03 -0.05 -14.70
N TYR A 499 -12.97 -1.08 -13.85
CA TYR A 499 -14.15 -1.76 -13.31
C TYR A 499 -14.94 -0.91 -12.30
N LEU A 500 -14.38 0.22 -11.85
CA LEU A 500 -15.03 1.20 -10.99
C LEU A 500 -15.60 2.39 -11.80
N ALA A 501 -15.99 2.18 -13.06
CA ALA A 501 -16.60 3.21 -13.89
C ALA A 501 -17.85 3.82 -13.24
N ASP A 502 -18.19 5.07 -13.59
CA ASP A 502 -19.25 5.83 -12.92
C ASP A 502 -20.63 5.16 -13.04
N GLU A 503 -20.90 4.46 -14.15
CA GLU A 503 -22.12 3.67 -14.31
C GLU A 503 -22.17 2.49 -13.35
N VAL A 504 -21.04 1.83 -13.08
CA VAL A 504 -20.93 0.73 -12.11
C VAL A 504 -21.15 1.25 -10.70
N LEU A 505 -20.50 2.38 -10.34
CA LEU A 505 -20.67 3.00 -9.02
C LEU A 505 -22.10 3.48 -8.78
N THR A 506 -22.77 3.98 -9.82
CA THR A 506 -24.17 4.41 -9.76
C THR A 506 -25.10 3.24 -9.47
N GLU A 507 -24.92 2.13 -10.20
CA GLU A 507 -25.74 0.91 -10.01
C GLU A 507 -25.42 0.23 -8.68
N ALA A 508 -24.16 0.15 -8.26
CA ALA A 508 -23.75 -0.36 -6.96
C ALA A 508 -24.42 0.42 -5.81
N ASN A 509 -24.43 1.77 -5.88
CA ASN A 509 -25.13 2.59 -4.88
C ASN A 509 -26.64 2.33 -4.86
N ARG A 510 -27.27 2.15 -6.02
CA ARG A 510 -28.70 1.79 -6.10
C ARG A 510 -28.98 0.46 -5.39
N LEU A 511 -28.14 -0.55 -5.64
CA LEU A 511 -28.25 -1.87 -5.02
C LEU A 511 -28.08 -1.80 -3.50
N PHE A 512 -27.08 -1.05 -3.01
CA PHE A 512 -26.90 -0.83 -1.57
C PHE A 512 -28.07 -0.08 -0.94
N ASP A 513 -28.63 0.93 -1.62
CA ASP A 513 -29.84 1.63 -1.12
C ASP A 513 -31.06 0.68 -1.01
N GLU A 514 -31.18 -0.28 -1.90
CA GLU A 514 -32.23 -1.32 -1.83
C GLU A 514 -31.92 -2.33 -0.73
N ALA A 515 -30.66 -2.77 -0.59
CA ALA A 515 -30.23 -3.66 0.46
C ALA A 515 -30.47 -3.08 1.86
N GLU A 516 -30.06 -1.83 2.10
CA GLU A 516 -30.29 -1.14 3.38
C GLU A 516 -31.77 -0.99 3.70
N ARG A 517 -32.60 -0.68 2.69
CA ARG A 517 -34.09 -0.61 2.87
C ARG A 517 -34.69 -1.97 3.20
N ALA A 518 -34.23 -3.04 2.58
CA ALA A 518 -34.71 -4.39 2.81
C ALA A 518 -34.49 -4.87 4.25
N VAL A 519 -33.42 -4.41 4.90
CA VAL A 519 -33.02 -4.82 6.26
C VAL A 519 -33.11 -3.68 7.28
N ALA A 520 -33.84 -2.60 6.99
CA ALA A 520 -33.96 -1.42 7.87
C ALA A 520 -34.47 -1.76 9.29
N GLY A 521 -35.21 -2.86 9.45
CA GLY A 521 -35.74 -3.36 10.75
C GLY A 521 -34.76 -4.27 11.51
N GLU A 522 -33.58 -4.59 10.93
CA GLU A 522 -32.63 -5.55 11.46
C GLU A 522 -31.25 -4.85 11.67
N PRO A 523 -31.04 -4.15 12.80
CA PRO A 523 -29.91 -3.22 12.97
C PRO A 523 -28.53 -3.87 12.79
N ASP A 524 -28.37 -5.15 13.09
CA ASP A 524 -27.10 -5.87 12.92
C ASP A 524 -26.87 -6.26 11.47
N VAL A 525 -27.92 -6.66 10.75
CA VAL A 525 -27.83 -6.94 9.30
C VAL A 525 -27.61 -5.65 8.53
N LEU A 526 -28.32 -4.57 8.89
CA LEU A 526 -28.13 -3.25 8.30
C LEU A 526 -26.68 -2.76 8.46
N HIS A 527 -26.08 -3.00 9.63
CA HIS A 527 -24.68 -2.64 9.83
C HIS A 527 -23.75 -3.42 8.88
N ARG A 528 -23.95 -4.73 8.74
CA ARG A 528 -23.17 -5.55 7.80
C ARG A 528 -23.28 -5.08 6.35
N VAL A 529 -24.48 -4.69 5.91
CA VAL A 529 -24.70 -4.08 4.59
C VAL A 529 -23.93 -2.76 4.45
N LYS A 530 -23.94 -1.91 5.49
CA LYS A 530 -23.18 -0.65 5.49
C LYS A 530 -21.67 -0.86 5.48
N VAL A 531 -21.15 -1.89 6.18
CA VAL A 531 -19.73 -2.27 6.11
C VAL A 531 -19.36 -2.68 4.69
N ALA A 532 -20.16 -3.53 4.05
CA ALA A 532 -19.95 -3.91 2.65
C ALA A 532 -19.97 -2.69 1.69
N ARG A 533 -20.75 -1.65 2.00
CA ARG A 533 -20.80 -0.40 1.20
C ARG A 533 -19.58 0.49 1.36
N LEU A 534 -18.74 0.30 2.38
CA LEU A 534 -17.58 1.16 2.65
C LEU A 534 -16.67 1.30 1.43
N GLY A 535 -16.48 0.24 0.65
CA GLY A 535 -15.67 0.28 -0.57
C GLY A 535 -16.16 1.28 -1.60
N ILE A 536 -17.46 1.28 -1.89
CA ILE A 536 -18.08 2.22 -2.84
C ILE A 536 -18.04 3.66 -2.29
N GLN A 537 -18.30 3.83 -0.99
CA GLN A 537 -18.21 5.15 -0.34
C GLN A 537 -16.76 5.67 -0.34
N TYR A 538 -15.77 4.79 -0.10
CA TYR A 538 -14.36 5.14 -0.18
C TYR A 538 -13.96 5.66 -1.57
N VAL A 539 -14.35 4.96 -2.65
CA VAL A 539 -14.09 5.40 -4.02
C VAL A 539 -14.73 6.77 -4.27
N ALA A 540 -15.99 6.95 -3.85
CA ALA A 540 -16.68 8.22 -4.00
C ALA A 540 -16.00 9.36 -3.23
N LEU A 541 -15.51 9.12 -2.00
CA LEU A 541 -14.78 10.10 -1.19
C LEU A 541 -13.39 10.41 -1.75
N GLN A 542 -12.71 9.44 -2.35
CA GLN A 542 -11.40 9.66 -2.97
C GLN A 542 -11.50 10.45 -4.27
N ARG A 543 -12.44 10.06 -5.15
CA ARG A 543 -12.67 10.74 -6.44
C ARG A 543 -13.44 12.05 -6.29
N GLY A 544 -14.34 12.10 -5.30
CA GLY A 544 -15.20 13.23 -5.03
C GLY A 544 -14.50 14.29 -4.16
N GLY A 545 -15.24 15.27 -3.91
CA GLY A 545 -14.86 16.49 -3.23
C GLY A 545 -15.27 17.65 -4.10
N PRO A 546 -15.25 18.85 -3.56
CA PRO A 546 -15.54 20.05 -4.34
C PRO A 546 -14.68 20.05 -5.58
N ALA A 547 -15.26 20.44 -6.69
CA ALA A 547 -14.59 20.48 -7.99
C ALA A 547 -13.22 21.15 -7.82
N GLN A 548 -12.15 20.48 -8.24
CA GLN A 548 -10.78 21.00 -8.15
C GLN A 548 -10.62 22.34 -8.92
N ASP A 549 -11.59 22.65 -9.77
CA ASP A 549 -11.67 23.88 -10.57
C ASP A 549 -12.32 25.06 -9.81
N GLU A 550 -12.95 24.82 -8.64
CA GLU A 550 -13.48 25.90 -7.84
C GLU A 550 -12.42 26.49 -6.88
N PRO A 551 -12.18 27.82 -6.95
CA PRO A 551 -11.16 28.45 -6.13
C PRO A 551 -11.52 28.32 -4.64
N TYR A 552 -10.56 27.91 -3.81
CA TYR A 552 -10.70 27.93 -2.36
C TYR A 552 -10.92 29.34 -1.86
N ARG A 553 -11.74 29.47 -0.83
CA ARG A 553 -12.06 30.76 -0.21
C ARG A 553 -12.13 30.63 1.31
N VAL A 554 -11.95 31.75 1.98
CA VAL A 554 -12.23 31.84 3.40
C VAL A 554 -13.73 32.11 3.59
N ALA A 555 -14.40 31.20 4.31
CA ALA A 555 -15.80 31.34 4.72
C ALA A 555 -15.93 30.76 6.13
N ASP A 556 -16.69 31.45 7.01
CA ASP A 556 -16.98 31.04 8.38
C ASP A 556 -15.70 30.67 9.18
N GLY A 557 -14.61 31.41 8.97
CA GLY A 557 -13.33 31.17 9.65
C GLY A 557 -12.56 29.92 9.16
N ARG A 558 -12.92 29.41 8.01
CA ARG A 558 -12.24 28.26 7.37
C ARG A 558 -11.87 28.57 5.94
N TYR A 559 -10.71 28.09 5.51
CA TYR A 559 -10.21 28.13 4.12
C TYR A 559 -10.45 26.80 3.45
N GLY A 560 -11.22 26.79 2.42
CA GLY A 560 -11.56 25.55 1.71
C GLY A 560 -12.47 25.80 0.52
N PRO A 561 -12.86 24.71 -0.13
CA PRO A 561 -13.84 24.78 -1.21
C PRO A 561 -15.21 25.21 -0.69
N PRO A 562 -16.15 25.57 -1.59
CA PRO A 562 -17.56 25.74 -1.20
C PRO A 562 -18.06 24.49 -0.48
N PRO A 563 -18.88 24.65 0.61
CA PRO A 563 -19.42 23.49 1.33
C PRO A 563 -20.19 22.56 0.39
N ASP A 564 -19.84 21.27 0.37
CA ASP A 564 -20.62 20.22 -0.26
C ASP A 564 -21.30 19.39 0.83
N ASP A 565 -22.58 19.66 1.07
CA ASP A 565 -23.38 18.97 2.08
C ASP A 565 -23.53 17.48 1.77
N ALA A 566 -23.50 17.07 0.50
CA ALA A 566 -23.61 15.67 0.12
C ALA A 566 -22.32 14.93 0.44
N TYR A 567 -21.17 15.50 0.09
CA TYR A 567 -19.86 14.96 0.43
C TYR A 567 -19.64 14.87 1.94
N THR A 568 -20.04 15.91 2.68
CA THR A 568 -19.90 15.95 4.14
C THR A 568 -20.78 14.87 4.81
N ARG A 569 -22.02 14.66 4.32
CA ARG A 569 -22.88 13.57 4.82
C ARG A 569 -22.28 12.20 4.51
N LEU A 570 -21.78 12.01 3.27
CA LEU A 570 -21.14 10.76 2.86
C LEU A 570 -19.93 10.44 3.75
N ALA A 571 -19.05 11.42 3.99
CA ALA A 571 -17.90 11.26 4.88
C ALA A 571 -18.32 10.91 6.32
N THR A 572 -19.37 11.58 6.84
CA THR A 572 -19.91 11.32 8.18
C THR A 572 -20.43 9.89 8.31
N ASP A 573 -21.22 9.41 7.34
CA ASP A 573 -21.77 8.05 7.34
C ASP A 573 -20.67 6.99 7.20
N PHE A 574 -19.70 7.25 6.31
CA PHE A 574 -18.53 6.38 6.10
C PHE A 574 -17.75 6.18 7.41
N PHE A 575 -17.32 7.28 8.04
CA PHE A 575 -16.54 7.18 9.28
C PHE A 575 -17.35 6.61 10.45
N ALA A 576 -18.63 6.94 10.58
CA ALA A 576 -19.47 6.35 11.63
C ALA A 576 -19.62 4.82 11.48
N THR A 577 -19.71 4.32 10.24
CA THR A 577 -19.76 2.89 9.96
C THR A 577 -18.43 2.21 10.25
N ALA A 578 -17.32 2.80 9.77
CA ALA A 578 -15.97 2.28 9.97
C ALA A 578 -15.56 2.26 11.44
N ASP A 579 -15.91 3.31 12.23
CA ASP A 579 -15.66 3.37 13.67
C ASP A 579 -16.42 2.28 14.42
N ARG A 580 -17.68 2.03 14.05
CA ARG A 580 -18.49 0.97 14.67
C ARG A 580 -17.92 -0.42 14.37
N GLU A 581 -17.38 -0.65 13.17
CA GLU A 581 -16.74 -1.92 12.81
C GLU A 581 -15.34 -2.06 13.42
N GLY A 582 -14.67 -0.96 13.71
CA GLY A 582 -13.34 -0.94 14.29
C GLY A 582 -12.22 -0.92 13.25
N VAL A 583 -12.45 -0.31 12.09
CA VAL A 583 -11.45 -0.15 11.03
C VAL A 583 -10.29 0.70 11.52
N THR A 584 -9.07 0.18 11.45
CA THR A 584 -7.84 0.85 11.92
C THR A 584 -6.86 1.15 10.80
N LEU A 585 -6.86 0.34 9.75
CA LEU A 585 -5.99 0.48 8.57
C LEU A 585 -6.81 0.31 7.30
N PHE A 586 -6.40 0.95 6.23
CA PHE A 586 -7.04 0.82 4.92
C PHE A 586 -6.07 0.39 3.83
N HIS A 587 -4.79 0.18 4.17
CA HIS A 587 -3.79 -0.42 3.29
C HIS A 587 -2.64 -1.04 4.08
N GLU A 588 -1.88 -1.94 3.46
CA GLU A 588 -0.79 -2.66 4.10
C GLU A 588 0.35 -1.73 4.52
N GLY A 589 0.75 -1.83 5.80
CA GLY A 589 1.92 -1.10 6.33
C GLY A 589 1.88 0.42 6.26
N GLY A 590 0.75 0.99 5.84
CA GLY A 590 0.65 2.39 5.49
C GLY A 590 0.07 3.31 6.54
N PRO A 591 -0.35 4.53 6.13
CA PRO A 591 -0.97 5.47 7.04
C PRO A 591 -2.20 4.87 7.69
N ASN A 592 -2.42 5.21 8.95
CA ASN A 592 -3.56 4.71 9.70
C ASN A 592 -4.88 5.34 9.21
N PHE A 593 -5.99 4.79 9.68
CA PHE A 593 -7.31 5.25 9.27
C PHE A 593 -7.61 6.69 9.68
N GLU A 594 -6.95 7.21 10.72
CA GLU A 594 -7.06 8.60 11.15
C GLU A 594 -6.39 9.58 10.16
N ASP A 595 -5.35 9.15 9.45
CA ASP A 595 -4.73 9.94 8.39
C ASP A 595 -5.70 10.11 7.22
N LEU A 596 -6.41 9.03 6.84
CA LEU A 596 -7.49 9.08 5.86
C LEU A 596 -8.60 10.03 6.30
N ARG A 597 -9.02 9.94 7.58
CA ARG A 597 -10.05 10.82 8.16
C ARG A 597 -9.64 12.29 8.05
N ARG A 598 -8.40 12.61 8.43
CA ARG A 598 -7.88 13.98 8.33
C ARG A 598 -7.91 14.49 6.88
N ALA A 599 -7.44 13.68 5.94
CA ALA A 599 -7.41 14.05 4.52
C ALA A 599 -8.81 14.31 3.95
N ILE A 600 -9.78 13.43 4.22
CA ILE A 600 -11.16 13.57 3.75
C ILE A 600 -11.86 14.75 4.45
N THR A 601 -11.65 14.92 5.75
CA THR A 601 -12.26 16.01 6.52
C THR A 601 -11.71 17.36 6.05
N ALA A 602 -10.42 17.45 5.75
CA ALA A 602 -9.82 18.66 5.20
C ALA A 602 -10.48 19.07 3.86
N LYS A 603 -10.77 18.09 2.98
CA LYS A 603 -11.51 18.36 1.74
C LYS A 603 -12.92 18.93 1.98
N SER A 604 -13.62 18.48 3.01
CA SER A 604 -15.04 18.84 3.26
C SER A 604 -15.23 20.05 4.17
N ALA A 605 -14.37 20.20 5.17
CA ALA A 605 -14.53 21.22 6.22
C ALA A 605 -13.59 22.43 6.04
N GLY A 606 -12.62 22.34 5.12
CA GLY A 606 -11.56 23.33 4.95
C GLY A 606 -10.65 23.44 6.18
N HIS A 607 -9.66 24.28 6.08
CA HIS A 607 -8.62 24.52 7.09
C HIS A 607 -8.99 25.69 8.03
N PRO A 608 -8.75 25.60 9.33
CA PRO A 608 -9.02 26.72 10.24
C PRO A 608 -8.15 27.94 9.89
N VAL A 609 -8.75 29.14 9.96
CA VAL A 609 -8.10 30.38 9.61
C VAL A 609 -7.88 31.25 10.83
N VAL A 610 -6.65 31.74 10.98
CA VAL A 610 -6.33 32.82 11.93
C VAL A 610 -6.41 34.15 11.17
N THR A 611 -7.24 35.08 11.64
CA THR A 611 -7.42 36.39 11.02
C THR A 611 -6.78 37.48 11.87
N LEU A 612 -5.91 38.29 11.23
CA LEU A 612 -5.38 39.51 11.80
C LEU A 612 -6.01 40.71 11.06
N GLU A 613 -6.48 41.71 11.78
CA GLU A 613 -7.24 42.78 11.15
C GLU A 613 -6.96 44.15 11.82
N ASN A 614 -6.87 45.18 10.98
CA ASN A 614 -6.85 46.59 11.39
C ASN A 614 -7.88 47.39 10.50
N PRO A 615 -8.02 48.72 10.64
CA PRO A 615 -8.97 49.47 9.81
C PRO A 615 -8.75 49.35 8.29
N ARG A 616 -7.53 49.10 7.82
CA ARG A 616 -7.17 49.12 6.39
C ARG A 616 -6.77 47.76 5.82
N LEU A 617 -6.34 46.80 6.67
CA LEU A 617 -5.77 45.55 6.26
C LEU A 617 -6.42 44.40 7.02
N ARG A 618 -6.71 43.28 6.28
CA ARG A 618 -7.03 41.98 6.87
C ARG A 618 -6.11 40.91 6.30
N VAL A 619 -5.52 40.11 7.16
CA VAL A 619 -4.62 39.01 6.80
C VAL A 619 -5.22 37.69 7.29
N GLU A 620 -5.29 36.70 6.42
CA GLU A 620 -5.86 35.37 6.69
C GLU A 620 -4.77 34.31 6.55
N ILE A 621 -4.53 33.59 7.65
CA ILE A 621 -3.43 32.62 7.81
C ILE A 621 -4.04 31.24 8.04
N VAL A 622 -3.50 30.22 7.36
CA VAL A 622 -3.89 28.80 7.52
C VAL A 622 -2.75 28.04 8.18
N PRO A 623 -2.79 27.83 9.50
CA PRO A 623 -1.69 27.20 10.23
C PRO A 623 -1.39 25.76 9.82
N ASP A 624 -2.40 24.93 9.65
CA ASP A 624 -2.29 23.51 9.32
C ASP A 624 -1.95 23.22 7.83
N LEU A 625 -1.80 24.29 7.05
CA LEU A 625 -1.37 24.20 5.65
C LEU A 625 -0.08 25.01 5.44
N GLY A 626 1.00 24.59 6.06
CA GLY A 626 2.30 25.27 5.95
C GLY A 626 2.36 26.68 6.57
N GLY A 627 1.38 27.04 7.43
CA GLY A 627 1.26 28.41 7.93
C GLY A 627 1.05 29.44 6.83
N ARG A 628 0.40 29.05 5.74
CA ARG A 628 0.20 29.85 4.53
C ARG A 628 -0.66 31.08 4.79
N ILE A 629 -0.32 32.22 4.18
CA ILE A 629 -1.20 33.39 4.14
C ILE A 629 -2.01 33.33 2.83
N VAL A 630 -3.30 33.10 2.95
CA VAL A 630 -4.23 32.95 1.81
C VAL A 630 -5.06 34.21 1.53
N GLY A 631 -5.03 35.16 2.46
CA GLY A 631 -5.70 36.46 2.34
C GLY A 631 -4.80 37.61 2.75
N LEU A 632 -4.66 38.62 1.87
CA LEU A 632 -4.09 39.93 2.13
C LEU A 632 -5.06 40.97 1.56
N TRP A 633 -6.03 41.37 2.36
CA TRP A 633 -7.15 42.18 1.92
C TRP A 633 -6.87 43.66 2.13
N ASP A 634 -6.90 44.43 1.03
CA ASP A 634 -7.10 45.87 1.06
C ASP A 634 -8.58 46.17 1.35
N LYS A 635 -8.86 46.60 2.58
CA LYS A 635 -10.25 46.85 3.01
C LYS A 635 -10.86 48.10 2.37
N GLU A 636 -10.07 49.06 1.96
CA GLU A 636 -10.53 50.25 1.27
C GLU A 636 -11.05 49.90 -0.14
N ARG A 637 -10.40 48.95 -0.81
CA ARG A 637 -10.73 48.46 -2.15
C ARG A 637 -11.54 47.17 -2.15
N ASN A 638 -11.74 46.57 -1.01
CA ASN A 638 -12.36 45.24 -0.84
C ASN A 638 -11.74 44.20 -1.80
N ALA A 639 -10.42 44.13 -1.86
CA ALA A 639 -9.69 43.29 -2.79
C ALA A 639 -8.67 42.41 -2.06
N ASN A 640 -8.69 41.11 -2.30
CA ASN A 640 -7.62 40.21 -1.91
C ASN A 640 -6.44 40.38 -2.87
N LEU A 641 -5.27 40.70 -2.32
CA LEU A 641 -4.05 40.96 -3.08
C LEU A 641 -3.09 39.79 -3.14
N VAL A 642 -3.42 38.66 -2.53
CA VAL A 642 -2.68 37.41 -2.73
C VAL A 642 -3.49 36.45 -3.58
N ASP A 643 -2.80 35.67 -4.39
CA ASP A 643 -3.38 34.50 -5.04
C ASP A 643 -3.41 33.36 -4.02
N PRO A 644 -4.58 32.84 -3.66
CA PRO A 644 -4.66 31.76 -2.69
C PRO A 644 -4.08 30.42 -3.19
N GLY A 645 -3.82 30.31 -4.51
CA GLY A 645 -3.30 29.08 -5.13
C GLY A 645 -4.30 27.94 -5.20
N ALA A 646 -3.86 26.82 -5.74
CA ALA A 646 -4.61 25.57 -5.69
C ALA A 646 -4.34 24.86 -4.37
N PRO A 647 -5.38 24.31 -3.71
CA PRO A 647 -5.23 23.57 -2.46
C PRO A 647 -4.54 22.24 -2.69
N GLY A 648 -3.80 21.80 -1.69
CA GLY A 648 -3.19 20.46 -1.67
C GLY A 648 -1.85 20.32 -2.38
N ASP A 649 -1.48 21.24 -3.29
CA ASP A 649 -0.13 21.26 -3.85
C ASP A 649 0.59 22.59 -3.47
N PRO A 650 1.47 22.58 -2.46
CA PRO A 650 2.23 23.75 -2.07
C PRO A 650 3.33 24.10 -3.07
N GLY A 651 3.61 23.19 -4.02
CA GLY A 651 4.67 23.34 -5.00
C GLY A 651 4.32 24.32 -6.11
N TYR A 652 5.36 24.85 -6.73
CA TYR A 652 5.32 25.78 -7.84
C TYR A 652 4.82 25.08 -9.12
N PRO A 653 3.95 25.67 -9.95
CA PRO A 653 3.37 27.02 -9.90
C PRO A 653 2.08 27.15 -9.07
N ASN A 654 1.61 26.08 -8.43
CA ASN A 654 0.33 26.06 -7.70
C ASN A 654 0.45 26.57 -6.25
N CYS A 655 1.62 27.06 -5.87
CA CYS A 655 1.79 27.72 -4.59
C CYS A 655 1.06 29.06 -4.59
N GLY A 656 0.31 29.34 -3.53
CA GLY A 656 -0.46 30.59 -3.42
C GLY A 656 -0.20 31.30 -2.11
N GLY A 657 -0.44 32.61 -2.10
CA GLY A 657 -0.27 33.44 -0.94
C GLY A 657 1.19 33.60 -0.52
N TYR A 658 1.44 33.50 0.81
CA TYR A 658 2.81 33.49 1.34
C TYR A 658 3.15 32.11 1.86
N GLN A 659 4.29 31.59 1.45
CA GLN A 659 4.81 30.28 1.84
C GLN A 659 6.29 30.33 2.22
N GLU A 660 6.76 29.33 2.98
CA GLU A 660 8.17 29.14 3.32
C GLU A 660 8.56 27.67 3.27
N ALA A 661 9.83 27.42 2.93
CA ALA A 661 10.46 26.12 3.01
C ALA A 661 11.92 26.23 3.48
N LEU A 662 12.46 25.17 4.05
CA LEU A 662 13.87 25.08 4.44
C LEU A 662 14.72 24.40 3.36
N SER A 663 14.37 24.61 2.11
CA SER A 663 15.06 24.11 0.93
C SER A 663 14.88 25.05 -0.26
N ARG A 664 15.50 24.74 -1.39
CA ARG A 664 15.27 25.46 -2.68
C ARG A 664 13.88 25.23 -3.21
N SER A 665 13.22 24.13 -2.87
CA SER A 665 11.87 23.81 -3.31
C SER A 665 10.84 24.24 -2.27
N LEU A 666 9.76 24.87 -2.72
CA LEU A 666 8.57 25.13 -1.88
C LEU A 666 7.78 23.86 -1.53
N ARG A 667 8.26 22.68 -1.96
CA ARG A 667 7.78 21.35 -1.52
C ARG A 667 8.63 20.77 -0.39
N GLY A 668 9.70 21.45 -0.01
CA GLY A 668 10.63 21.01 1.04
C GLY A 668 10.08 21.15 2.46
N PRO A 669 10.91 20.80 3.45
CA PRO A 669 10.53 20.84 4.85
C PRO A 669 9.95 22.20 5.27
N GLY A 670 8.83 22.18 5.98
CA GLY A 670 8.10 23.36 6.44
C GLY A 670 6.96 23.82 5.52
N ALA A 671 7.00 23.52 4.22
CA ALA A 671 6.04 24.06 3.26
C ALA A 671 4.60 23.54 3.46
N THR A 672 4.43 22.32 3.93
CA THR A 672 3.14 21.66 4.19
C THR A 672 2.94 21.26 5.64
N ALA A 673 3.86 21.66 6.53
CA ALA A 673 3.81 21.24 7.92
C ALA A 673 2.60 21.86 8.66
N GLU A 674 2.09 21.16 9.64
CA GLU A 674 1.04 21.65 10.54
C GLU A 674 1.66 22.52 11.64
N TYR A 675 1.48 23.82 11.54
CA TYR A 675 1.98 24.77 12.53
C TYR A 675 1.01 24.94 13.68
N THR A 676 1.55 24.99 14.89
CA THR A 676 0.82 25.49 16.06
C THR A 676 0.73 27.00 15.98
N ALA A 677 -0.48 27.55 16.06
CA ALA A 677 -0.74 28.99 16.02
C ALA A 677 -1.06 29.54 17.42
N ARG A 678 -0.42 30.62 17.80
CA ARG A 678 -0.68 31.34 19.05
C ARG A 678 -0.81 32.83 18.78
N PRO A 679 -1.93 33.48 19.19
CA PRO A 679 -2.02 34.93 19.14
C PRO A 679 -0.92 35.59 19.99
N THR A 680 -0.44 36.77 19.59
CA THR A 680 0.40 37.57 20.44
C THR A 680 -0.45 38.07 21.63
N ASN A 681 0.16 38.27 22.80
CA ASN A 681 -0.55 38.67 24.04
C ASN A 681 -1.44 39.89 23.82
N GLU A 682 -2.63 39.89 24.43
CA GLU A 682 -3.47 41.08 24.52
C GLU A 682 -2.66 42.25 25.15
N GLY A 683 -2.49 43.34 24.39
CA GLY A 683 -1.70 44.49 24.78
C GLY A 683 -0.35 44.59 24.07
N ALA A 684 0.00 43.71 23.15
CA ALA A 684 1.11 43.92 22.25
C ALA A 684 0.86 45.16 21.37
N ASP A 685 1.92 45.92 21.12
CA ASP A 685 1.87 47.17 20.31
C ASP A 685 1.38 46.87 18.85
N ARG A 686 1.39 45.59 18.45
CA ARG A 686 0.93 45.11 17.12
C ARG A 686 0.12 43.81 17.22
N PRO A 687 -1.07 43.73 16.64
CA PRO A 687 -1.78 42.46 16.48
C PRO A 687 -0.93 41.47 15.70
N GLY A 688 -0.86 40.20 16.17
CA GLY A 688 -0.02 39.20 15.52
C GLY A 688 -0.34 37.77 15.93
N CYS A 689 0.28 36.84 15.22
CA CYS A 689 0.20 35.39 15.46
C CYS A 689 1.60 34.78 15.34
N VAL A 690 1.99 33.98 16.31
CA VAL A 690 3.20 33.18 16.27
C VAL A 690 2.81 31.77 15.78
N LEU A 691 3.41 31.36 14.69
CA LEU A 691 3.33 30.03 14.10
C LEU A 691 4.61 29.26 14.44
N SER A 692 4.53 28.01 14.88
CA SER A 692 5.71 27.20 15.17
C SER A 692 5.51 25.73 14.81
N VAL A 693 6.57 25.09 14.29
CA VAL A 693 6.60 23.66 13.97
C VAL A 693 7.98 23.07 14.23
N GLU A 694 8.01 21.90 14.82
CA GLU A 694 9.21 21.05 14.92
C GLU A 694 9.20 20.05 13.74
N LEU A 695 10.30 20.00 13.02
CA LEU A 695 10.45 19.11 11.86
C LEU A 695 11.24 17.85 12.23
N PRO A 696 10.96 16.69 11.59
CA PRO A 696 11.61 15.42 11.92
C PRO A 696 13.14 15.42 11.79
N ASN A 697 13.68 16.28 10.93
CA ASN A 697 15.13 16.41 10.70
C ASN A 697 15.88 17.22 11.76
N GLY A 698 15.23 17.58 12.88
CA GLY A 698 15.83 18.35 13.96
C GLY A 698 15.97 19.84 13.65
N LEU A 699 15.04 20.38 12.89
CA LEU A 699 14.91 21.81 12.63
C LEU A 699 13.58 22.31 13.21
N ARG A 700 13.58 23.54 13.73
CA ARG A 700 12.37 24.24 14.16
C ARG A 700 12.18 25.47 13.28
N LEU A 701 10.96 25.64 12.78
CA LEU A 701 10.58 26.86 12.07
C LEU A 701 9.55 27.64 12.91
N GLU A 702 9.87 28.89 13.22
CA GLU A 702 9.02 29.84 13.94
C GLU A 702 8.78 31.07 13.07
N ARG A 703 7.52 31.52 13.00
CA ARG A 703 7.13 32.67 12.18
C ARG A 703 6.21 33.57 12.98
N LEU A 704 6.59 34.84 13.17
CA LEU A 704 5.72 35.88 13.68
C LEU A 704 5.10 36.66 12.53
N VAL A 705 3.79 36.50 12.33
CA VAL A 705 3.00 37.33 11.42
C VAL A 705 2.34 38.42 12.22
N SER A 706 2.59 39.70 11.89
CA SER A 706 2.02 40.85 12.59
C SER A 706 1.61 41.95 11.63
N ILE A 707 0.63 42.75 12.02
CA ILE A 707 0.17 43.90 11.25
C ILE A 707 0.34 45.20 12.07
N ASP A 708 0.61 46.34 11.38
CA ASP A 708 0.60 47.63 12.05
C ASP A 708 -0.84 47.95 12.54
N PRO A 709 -1.03 48.56 13.72
CA PRO A 709 -2.38 48.83 14.22
C PRO A 709 -3.21 49.79 13.39
N GLN A 710 -2.61 50.63 12.59
CA GLN A 710 -3.27 51.71 11.84
C GLN A 710 -2.94 51.66 10.34
N GLU A 711 -1.69 51.37 9.99
CA GLU A 711 -1.20 51.41 8.62
C GLU A 711 -1.41 50.05 7.90
N PRO A 712 -1.57 50.03 6.56
CA PRO A 712 -1.71 48.79 5.81
C PRO A 712 -0.34 48.11 5.63
N VAL A 713 0.28 47.69 6.73
CA VAL A 713 1.59 47.06 6.76
C VAL A 713 1.52 45.69 7.43
N LEU A 714 1.93 44.68 6.70
CA LEU A 714 2.15 43.31 7.16
C LEU A 714 3.65 43.09 7.39
N THR A 715 4.03 42.51 8.53
CA THR A 715 5.39 42.09 8.82
C THR A 715 5.39 40.57 9.10
N ILE A 716 6.29 39.86 8.45
CA ILE A 716 6.51 38.41 8.63
C ILE A 716 7.97 38.25 9.08
N GLU A 717 8.19 37.75 10.29
CA GLU A 717 9.52 37.51 10.83
C GLU A 717 9.68 35.98 11.06
N SER A 718 10.56 35.36 10.31
CA SER A 718 10.79 33.91 10.32
C SER A 718 12.16 33.58 10.88
N ALA A 719 12.23 32.49 11.65
CA ALA A 719 13.47 31.96 12.22
C ALA A 719 13.49 30.43 12.08
N ALA A 720 14.47 29.94 11.35
CA ALA A 720 14.76 28.52 11.22
C ALA A 720 15.93 28.15 12.14
N THR A 721 15.67 27.35 13.17
CA THR A 721 16.65 27.01 14.24
C THR A 721 17.06 25.55 14.07
N ASN A 722 18.36 25.28 14.11
CA ASN A 722 18.89 23.93 14.25
C ASN A 722 18.73 23.46 15.71
N THR A 723 17.78 22.55 15.96
CA THR A 723 17.53 21.93 17.28
C THR A 723 18.25 20.59 17.44
N ALA A 724 18.91 20.07 16.39
CA ALA A 724 19.74 18.88 16.47
C ALA A 724 21.05 19.15 17.25
N ALA A 725 21.67 18.07 17.74
CA ALA A 725 22.96 18.16 18.44
C ALA A 725 24.16 18.44 17.51
N GLU A 726 23.99 18.20 16.21
CA GLU A 726 25.03 18.36 15.19
C GLU A 726 24.68 19.50 14.23
N PRO A 727 25.68 20.10 13.55
CA PRO A 727 25.42 21.08 12.51
C PRO A 727 24.52 20.52 11.41
N ARG A 728 23.62 21.36 10.89
CA ARG A 728 22.70 21.02 9.80
C ARG A 728 22.89 22.01 8.65
N ARG A 729 22.83 21.49 7.43
CA ARG A 729 22.93 22.29 6.22
C ARG A 729 21.52 22.56 5.68
N PHE A 730 21.10 23.83 5.65
CA PHE A 730 19.80 24.24 5.15
C PHE A 730 19.81 25.71 4.70
N MET A 731 18.74 26.13 4.06
CA MET A 731 18.47 27.51 3.66
C MET A 731 17.02 27.86 4.03
N LEU A 732 16.68 29.13 4.01
CA LEU A 732 15.32 29.61 4.19
C LEU A 732 14.87 30.28 2.91
N GLN A 733 13.83 29.74 2.29
CA GLN A 733 13.14 30.29 1.14
C GLN A 733 11.77 30.78 1.54
N SER A 734 11.36 31.95 1.04
CA SER A 734 9.99 32.46 1.12
C SER A 734 9.51 32.83 -0.27
N ASP A 735 8.20 32.72 -0.51
CA ASP A 735 7.53 33.15 -1.73
C ASP A 735 6.22 33.86 -1.39
N LEU A 736 5.99 35.01 -2.05
CA LEU A 736 4.78 35.80 -1.93
C LEU A 736 4.12 35.92 -3.31
N ALA A 737 3.01 35.22 -3.51
CA ALA A 737 2.22 35.26 -4.73
C ALA A 737 1.18 36.38 -4.65
N LEU A 738 1.41 37.46 -5.37
CA LEU A 738 0.56 38.63 -5.39
C LEU A 738 -0.37 38.63 -6.60
N ASN A 739 -1.68 38.66 -6.35
CA ASN A 739 -2.69 38.82 -7.39
C ASN A 739 -2.80 40.31 -7.80
N MET A 740 -2.05 40.67 -8.82
CA MET A 740 -1.98 42.05 -9.34
C MET A 740 -2.92 42.27 -10.52
N GLY A 741 -3.91 41.41 -10.79
CA GLY A 741 -4.72 41.44 -12.01
C GLY A 741 -3.97 40.84 -13.20
N ALA A 742 -4.37 41.22 -14.42
CA ALA A 742 -3.67 40.78 -15.61
C ALA A 742 -2.19 41.23 -15.55
N PRO A 743 -1.22 40.28 -15.69
CA PRO A 743 0.21 40.61 -15.50
C PRO A 743 0.69 41.79 -16.33
N GLU A 744 0.18 41.97 -17.55
CA GLU A 744 0.51 43.07 -18.46
C GLU A 744 0.00 44.44 -17.95
N THR A 745 -0.85 44.47 -16.93
CA THR A 745 -1.30 45.73 -16.28
C THR A 745 -0.45 46.08 -15.07
N ALA A 746 0.44 45.18 -14.66
CA ALA A 746 1.31 45.34 -13.49
C ALA A 746 2.70 45.86 -13.90
N THR A 747 3.30 46.72 -13.06
CA THR A 747 4.66 47.23 -13.21
C THR A 747 5.50 46.81 -12.00
N PHE A 748 6.70 46.27 -12.27
CA PHE A 748 7.72 46.01 -11.29
C PHE A 748 8.73 47.16 -11.29
N ALA A 749 9.14 47.60 -10.11
CA ALA A 749 10.20 48.61 -9.96
C ALA A 749 11.03 48.33 -8.68
N ALA A 750 12.32 48.59 -8.76
CA ALA A 750 13.23 48.55 -7.59
C ALA A 750 14.18 49.73 -7.66
N PRO A 751 14.84 50.14 -6.53
CA PRO A 751 15.74 51.29 -6.47
C PRO A 751 16.85 51.28 -7.51
N ASN A 752 17.36 50.13 -7.88
CA ASN A 752 18.49 49.98 -8.80
C ASN A 752 18.06 49.58 -10.20
N MET A 753 16.74 49.61 -10.51
CA MET A 753 16.18 49.15 -11.76
C MET A 753 15.13 50.11 -12.33
N PRO A 754 15.06 50.29 -13.65
CA PRO A 754 13.96 51.04 -14.25
C PRO A 754 12.63 50.27 -14.04
N PRO A 755 11.48 50.95 -14.01
CA PRO A 755 10.18 50.33 -14.00
C PRO A 755 9.97 49.47 -15.23
N GLU A 756 9.54 48.18 -15.02
CA GLU A 756 9.30 47.23 -16.10
C GLU A 756 7.82 46.78 -16.08
N LEU A 757 7.20 46.66 -17.24
CA LEU A 757 5.92 45.96 -17.41
C LEU A 757 6.18 44.46 -17.50
N PHE A 758 5.24 43.68 -16.97
CA PHE A 758 5.22 42.26 -17.25
C PHE A 758 4.71 42.04 -18.68
N VAL A 759 5.50 41.33 -19.47
CA VAL A 759 5.10 40.84 -20.79
C VAL A 759 5.20 39.29 -20.72
N VAL A 760 4.06 38.66 -20.49
CA VAL A 760 4.01 37.20 -20.43
C VAL A 760 3.32 36.72 -21.68
N PRO A 761 4.00 36.04 -22.60
CA PRO A 761 3.38 35.46 -23.79
C PRO A 761 2.25 34.50 -23.39
N PRO A 762 1.21 34.32 -24.24
CA PRO A 762 0.17 33.32 -23.97
C PRO A 762 0.78 31.95 -23.66
N GLU A 763 0.29 31.31 -22.60
CA GLU A 763 0.70 29.97 -22.16
C GLU A 763 2.17 29.82 -21.71
N GLN A 764 2.81 30.95 -21.35
CA GLN A 764 4.22 30.97 -20.92
C GLN A 764 4.38 31.64 -19.55
N ARG A 765 5.61 31.63 -19.03
CA ARG A 765 6.02 32.38 -17.86
C ARG A 765 7.12 33.39 -18.14
N GLN A 766 7.19 34.43 -17.34
CA GLN A 766 8.31 35.37 -17.31
C GLN A 766 9.04 35.26 -15.96
N VAL A 767 10.32 34.99 -16.00
CA VAL A 767 11.18 34.90 -14.80
C VAL A 767 12.26 35.98 -14.87
N ALA A 768 12.58 36.59 -13.73
CA ALA A 768 13.78 37.38 -13.55
C ALA A 768 14.35 37.12 -12.15
N GLU A 769 15.63 36.87 -12.09
CA GLU A 769 16.35 36.54 -10.84
C GLU A 769 17.56 37.44 -10.65
N TRP A 770 17.85 37.76 -9.41
CA TRP A 770 19.00 38.56 -9.01
C TRP A 770 19.74 37.84 -7.89
N VAL A 771 20.99 37.54 -8.13
CA VAL A 771 21.87 36.84 -7.19
C VAL A 771 22.83 37.84 -6.55
N ALA A 772 23.14 37.66 -5.28
CA ALA A 772 24.12 38.53 -4.58
C ALA A 772 25.47 38.53 -5.33
N PRO A 773 26.15 39.70 -5.50
CA PRO A 773 25.81 40.99 -4.90
C PRO A 773 24.82 41.87 -5.68
N GLU A 774 24.28 41.40 -6.81
CA GLU A 774 23.45 42.19 -7.74
C GLU A 774 21.95 42.14 -7.38
N LEU A 775 21.59 42.23 -6.11
CA LEU A 775 20.20 42.28 -5.69
C LEU A 775 19.51 43.59 -6.11
N PRO A 776 18.16 43.56 -6.35
CA PRO A 776 17.41 44.70 -6.94
C PRO A 776 17.34 45.92 -6.03
N GLY A 777 17.72 45.81 -4.75
CA GLY A 777 17.54 46.85 -3.71
C GLY A 777 16.12 46.91 -3.20
N TRP A 778 15.90 47.58 -2.05
CA TRP A 778 14.62 47.62 -1.36
C TRP A 778 14.11 49.06 -1.15
N PRO A 779 12.78 49.28 -1.10
CA PRO A 779 11.71 48.29 -1.38
C PRO A 779 11.56 47.98 -2.89
N VAL A 780 11.17 46.74 -3.17
CA VAL A 780 10.63 46.38 -4.45
C VAL A 780 9.18 46.81 -4.49
N ARG A 781 8.74 47.33 -5.63
CA ARG A 781 7.37 47.87 -5.85
C ARG A 781 6.68 47.11 -6.98
N LEU A 782 5.50 46.61 -6.67
CA LEU A 782 4.56 46.08 -7.66
C LEU A 782 3.36 47.03 -7.75
N LEU A 783 3.07 47.58 -8.91
CA LEU A 783 2.01 48.53 -9.10
C LEU A 783 1.00 47.98 -10.13
N SER A 784 -0.24 47.78 -9.72
CA SER A 784 -1.33 47.34 -10.59
C SER A 784 -2.18 48.51 -11.00
N ARG A 785 -2.23 48.79 -12.30
CA ARG A 785 -3.13 49.81 -12.86
C ARG A 785 -4.57 49.35 -12.85
N GLU A 786 -4.80 48.04 -13.08
CA GLU A 786 -6.13 47.46 -13.07
C GLU A 786 -6.80 47.58 -11.71
N ARG A 787 -6.07 47.26 -10.65
CA ARG A 787 -6.57 47.26 -9.27
C ARG A 787 -6.40 48.57 -8.53
N GLY A 788 -5.67 49.53 -9.12
CA GLY A 788 -5.41 50.82 -8.49
C GLY A 788 -4.57 50.76 -7.22
N VAL A 789 -3.81 49.68 -7.02
CA VAL A 789 -3.03 49.42 -5.80
C VAL A 789 -1.55 49.23 -6.11
N GLY A 790 -0.71 49.68 -5.18
CA GLY A 790 0.71 49.33 -5.12
C GLY A 790 1.03 48.49 -3.93
N VAL A 791 1.98 47.57 -4.08
CA VAL A 791 2.54 46.76 -3.03
C VAL A 791 4.03 46.99 -2.96
N GLU A 792 4.52 47.51 -1.83
CA GLU A 792 5.95 47.63 -1.53
C GLU A 792 6.40 46.46 -0.64
N VAL A 793 7.42 45.74 -1.10
CA VAL A 793 7.99 44.63 -0.35
C VAL A 793 9.43 44.93 -0.01
N THR A 794 9.81 44.74 1.26
CA THR A 794 11.19 44.80 1.75
C THR A 794 11.52 43.46 2.38
N VAL A 795 12.67 42.88 2.04
CA VAL A 795 13.19 41.66 2.67
C VAL A 795 14.54 41.98 3.33
N GLU A 796 14.64 41.62 4.60
CA GLU A 796 15.86 41.70 5.41
C GLU A 796 16.14 40.30 5.94
N GLY A 797 17.35 39.81 5.95
CA GLY A 797 17.61 38.47 6.47
C GLY A 797 19.07 38.08 6.55
N SER A 798 19.32 37.03 7.30
CA SER A 798 20.61 36.38 7.38
C SER A 798 20.95 35.85 5.95
N ASP A 799 22.00 36.50 5.38
CA ASP A 799 22.59 35.98 4.15
C ASP A 799 21.62 35.83 2.96
N LEU A 800 20.80 36.87 2.73
CA LEU A 800 19.92 36.89 1.55
C LEU A 800 20.80 36.77 0.30
N TYR A 801 20.59 35.72 -0.44
CA TYR A 801 21.42 35.35 -1.58
C TYR A 801 20.74 35.55 -2.93
N ARG A 802 19.46 35.22 -3.06
CA ARG A 802 18.71 35.33 -4.28
C ARG A 802 17.35 36.01 -4.05
N VAL A 803 16.92 36.81 -5.01
CA VAL A 803 15.57 37.33 -5.14
C VAL A 803 15.06 37.01 -6.52
N GLY A 804 13.90 36.36 -6.61
CA GLY A 804 13.26 35.98 -7.88
C GLY A 804 11.90 36.66 -8.06
N ARG A 805 11.56 36.92 -9.30
CA ARG A 805 10.25 37.39 -9.73
C ARG A 805 9.73 36.47 -10.83
N THR A 806 8.53 35.91 -10.68
CA THR A 806 7.91 35.06 -11.70
C THR A 806 6.46 35.46 -11.94
N ALA A 807 6.05 35.50 -13.21
CA ALA A 807 4.66 35.69 -13.61
C ALA A 807 4.26 34.66 -14.67
N TYR A 808 3.04 34.19 -14.61
CA TYR A 808 2.45 33.23 -15.57
C TYR A 808 1.30 33.86 -16.34
N SER A 809 1.11 33.49 -17.60
CA SER A 809 0.00 33.99 -18.43
C SER A 809 -1.37 33.43 -18.01
N PHE A 810 -1.39 32.24 -17.42
CA PHE A 810 -2.62 31.55 -17.02
C PHE A 810 -3.05 31.86 -15.59
N GLN A 811 -2.30 32.68 -14.85
CA GLN A 811 -2.50 32.97 -13.44
C GLN A 811 -2.33 34.47 -13.17
N PRO A 812 -3.28 35.12 -12.49
CA PRO A 812 -3.18 36.55 -12.21
C PRO A 812 -2.19 36.89 -11.08
N ALA A 813 -1.19 36.06 -10.89
CA ALA A 813 -0.22 36.15 -9.78
C ALA A 813 1.17 36.52 -10.29
N VAL A 814 1.80 37.40 -9.53
CA VAL A 814 3.23 37.70 -9.62
C VAL A 814 3.88 37.17 -8.35
N HIS A 815 4.75 36.23 -8.49
CA HIS A 815 5.52 35.64 -7.40
C HIS A 815 6.77 36.45 -7.11
N LEU A 816 7.02 36.72 -5.83
CA LEU A 816 8.25 37.34 -5.35
C LEU A 816 8.91 36.38 -4.35
N GLY A 817 9.95 35.69 -4.78
CA GLY A 817 10.72 34.73 -3.99
C GLY A 817 11.96 35.39 -3.39
N ALA A 818 12.30 35.00 -2.16
CA ALA A 818 13.54 35.41 -1.49
C ALA A 818 14.19 34.18 -0.84
N VAL A 819 15.49 33.96 -1.10
CA VAL A 819 16.23 32.77 -0.67
C VAL A 819 17.51 33.19 0.07
N SER A 820 17.75 32.62 1.24
CA SER A 820 19.04 32.79 1.95
C SER A 820 20.12 31.94 1.30
N ALA A 821 21.38 32.24 1.57
CA ALA A 821 22.49 31.35 1.23
C ALA A 821 22.32 29.99 1.92
N LEU A 822 22.68 28.91 1.23
CA LEU A 822 22.75 27.57 1.82
C LEU A 822 23.94 27.52 2.78
N ARG A 823 23.69 27.22 4.06
CA ARG A 823 24.73 27.22 5.10
C ARG A 823 24.68 26.00 5.98
N GLU A 824 25.86 25.65 6.52
CA GLU A 824 25.98 24.79 7.67
C GLU A 824 25.71 25.64 8.95
N VAL A 825 24.59 25.36 9.61
CA VAL A 825 24.11 26.05 10.81
C VAL A 825 24.44 25.19 12.03
N PRO A 826 25.28 25.69 12.97
CA PRO A 826 25.62 24.98 14.21
C PRO A 826 24.38 24.64 15.05
N ALA A 827 24.52 23.65 15.95
CA ALA A 827 23.50 23.32 16.93
C ALA A 827 23.09 24.55 17.77
N GLY A 828 21.80 24.82 17.83
CA GLY A 828 21.23 25.99 18.56
C GLY A 828 21.24 27.30 17.78
N ASP A 829 21.96 27.41 16.67
CA ASP A 829 21.99 28.60 15.82
C ASP A 829 20.80 28.60 14.84
N ARG A 830 20.55 29.77 14.22
CA ARG A 830 19.39 29.97 13.35
C ARG A 830 19.66 30.87 12.14
N LEU A 831 18.90 30.64 11.07
CA LEU A 831 18.70 31.58 9.98
C LEU A 831 17.46 32.43 10.27
N THR A 832 17.49 33.74 9.91
CA THR A 832 16.34 34.63 10.08
C THR A 832 16.04 35.37 8.80
N GLN A 833 14.75 35.56 8.53
CA GLN A 833 14.28 36.40 7.44
C GLN A 833 13.11 37.27 7.92
N LYS A 834 13.06 38.50 7.47
CA LYS A 834 11.97 39.43 7.75
C LYS A 834 11.47 40.01 6.44
N MET A 835 10.19 39.81 6.15
CA MET A 835 9.50 40.41 5.02
C MET A 835 8.51 41.47 5.54
N THR A 836 8.55 42.66 4.97
CA THR A 836 7.58 43.73 5.22
C THR A 836 6.84 44.03 3.94
N VAL A 837 5.51 43.94 3.98
CA VAL A 837 4.61 44.23 2.87
C VAL A 837 3.76 45.45 3.23
N ARG A 838 3.85 46.51 2.45
CA ARG A 838 3.08 47.74 2.63
C ARG A 838 2.19 47.99 1.43
N LEU A 839 0.90 48.24 1.65
CA LEU A 839 -0.01 48.63 0.58
C LEU A 839 0.09 50.16 0.38
N THR A 840 0.08 50.57 -0.91
CA THR A 840 0.17 51.97 -1.30
C THR A 840 -0.82 52.25 -2.41
N ASP A 841 -1.08 53.52 -2.73
CA ASP A 841 -1.87 53.89 -3.87
C ASP A 841 -1.05 53.81 -5.16
N ALA A 842 -1.67 53.31 -6.22
CA ALA A 842 -1.04 53.27 -7.56
C ALA A 842 -0.88 54.63 -8.22
N ALA A 843 -1.39 55.70 -7.60
CA ALA A 843 -1.41 57.09 -8.17
C ALA A 843 -0.03 57.73 -8.42
N GLY A 844 1.05 57.05 -8.03
CA GLY A 844 2.42 57.50 -8.32
C GLY A 844 3.15 56.62 -9.33
N ALA A 845 2.42 55.82 -10.12
CA ALA A 845 3.01 54.89 -11.07
C ALA A 845 3.86 55.64 -12.09
N LEU A 846 5.16 55.39 -12.06
CA LEU A 846 6.08 55.88 -13.10
C LEU A 846 5.66 55.30 -14.47
N PRO A 847 5.81 56.05 -15.56
CA PRO A 847 5.57 55.49 -16.88
C PRO A 847 6.46 54.26 -17.09
N PRO A 848 5.97 53.22 -17.74
CA PRO A 848 6.76 52.03 -17.97
C PRO A 848 8.02 52.39 -18.79
N GLY A 849 9.16 51.87 -18.33
CA GLY A 849 10.35 51.80 -19.18
C GLY A 849 10.15 50.81 -20.32
N PRO A 850 11.01 50.74 -21.29
CA PRO A 850 10.91 49.77 -22.38
C PRO A 850 10.92 48.37 -21.79
N ALA A 851 9.93 47.55 -22.21
CA ALA A 851 9.86 46.15 -21.82
C ALA A 851 11.17 45.40 -22.21
N ARG A 852 11.80 44.71 -21.28
CA ARG A 852 12.82 43.71 -21.66
C ARG A 852 12.10 42.54 -22.34
N GLN A 853 12.35 42.33 -23.62
CA GLN A 853 11.98 41.12 -24.32
C GLN A 853 12.91 39.99 -23.79
N HIS A 854 12.42 39.13 -22.94
CA HIS A 854 13.04 37.82 -22.75
C HIS A 854 12.65 36.92 -23.92
N GLN A 855 13.55 36.05 -24.29
CA GLN A 855 13.42 35.13 -25.43
C GLN A 855 12.19 34.23 -25.22
N ALA A 856 11.13 34.43 -25.96
CA ALA A 856 9.77 33.96 -25.72
C ALA A 856 9.51 32.50 -26.15
N ASP A 857 10.51 31.77 -26.61
CA ASP A 857 10.34 30.44 -27.22
C ASP A 857 10.81 29.27 -26.32
N VAL A 858 11.18 29.52 -25.07
CA VAL A 858 11.77 28.49 -24.16
C VAL A 858 10.95 28.38 -22.88
N VAL A 859 10.40 27.21 -22.62
CA VAL A 859 9.86 26.83 -21.31
C VAL A 859 10.98 26.21 -20.49
N GLU A 860 11.35 26.87 -19.39
CA GLU A 860 12.53 26.52 -18.59
C GLU A 860 12.15 26.30 -17.12
N ALA A 861 12.79 25.35 -16.46
CA ALA A 861 12.76 25.16 -15.03
C ALA A 861 14.17 25.22 -14.45
N GLN A 862 14.33 26.04 -13.43
CA GLN A 862 15.52 26.07 -12.58
C GLN A 862 15.39 25.01 -11.47
N ASP A 863 16.46 24.75 -10.78
CA ASP A 863 16.53 23.75 -9.70
C ASP A 863 15.52 23.98 -8.57
N ASP A 864 15.08 25.23 -8.32
CA ASP A 864 14.04 25.54 -7.33
C ASP A 864 12.62 24.98 -7.64
N GLN A 865 12.44 24.43 -8.83
CA GLN A 865 11.21 23.77 -9.29
C GLN A 865 11.34 22.25 -9.25
N PHE A 866 12.50 21.73 -8.88
CA PHE A 866 12.73 20.30 -8.80
C PHE A 866 12.19 19.72 -7.49
N SER A 867 11.70 18.49 -7.58
CA SER A 867 11.44 17.65 -6.42
C SER A 867 12.64 16.75 -6.20
N LEU A 868 13.18 16.75 -5.00
CA LEU A 868 14.31 15.92 -4.61
C LEU A 868 13.82 14.71 -3.78
N TYR A 869 14.17 13.52 -4.21
CA TYR A 869 13.86 12.29 -3.46
C TYR A 869 14.93 12.07 -2.38
N ARG A 870 14.50 11.87 -1.14
CA ARG A 870 15.36 11.74 0.04
C ARG A 870 16.38 12.88 0.13
N GLU A 871 15.86 14.12 0.09
CA GLU A 871 16.66 15.32 0.21
C GLU A 871 17.52 15.30 1.49
N GLY A 872 18.82 15.56 1.34
CA GLY A 872 19.82 15.49 2.39
C GLY A 872 20.47 14.10 2.57
N GLU A 873 19.97 13.06 1.90
CA GLU A 873 20.55 11.72 1.90
C GLU A 873 21.03 11.30 0.51
N LEU A 874 20.16 11.25 -0.48
CA LEU A 874 20.48 10.83 -1.85
C LEU A 874 20.58 11.99 -2.83
N SER A 875 19.93 13.09 -2.53
CA SER A 875 19.96 14.31 -3.33
C SER A 875 19.97 15.54 -2.44
N GLU A 876 20.53 16.62 -2.93
CA GLU A 876 20.55 17.90 -2.19
C GLU A 876 20.72 19.08 -3.13
N PHE A 877 20.33 20.29 -2.68
CA PHE A 877 20.69 21.55 -3.33
C PHE A 877 22.06 22.02 -2.89
N VAL A 878 22.85 22.56 -3.81
CA VAL A 878 24.19 23.08 -3.56
C VAL A 878 24.36 24.45 -4.20
N GLN A 879 25.11 25.35 -3.54
CA GLN A 879 25.61 26.53 -4.21
C GLN A 879 26.69 26.13 -5.22
N ASP A 880 26.50 26.54 -6.48
CA ASP A 880 27.45 26.35 -7.55
C ASP A 880 27.53 27.64 -8.37
N PRO A 881 28.60 28.44 -8.20
CA PRO A 881 28.75 29.70 -8.91
C PRO A 881 28.82 29.59 -10.43
N THR A 882 28.99 28.37 -10.95
CA THR A 882 29.01 28.06 -12.39
C THR A 882 27.66 27.69 -12.96
N ALA A 883 26.67 27.43 -12.11
CA ALA A 883 25.28 27.22 -12.50
C ALA A 883 24.62 28.54 -12.92
N SER A 884 23.52 28.46 -13.67
CA SER A 884 22.90 29.62 -14.31
C SER A 884 22.35 30.64 -13.33
N ASP A 885 21.89 30.22 -12.15
CA ASP A 885 21.35 31.06 -11.07
C ASP A 885 22.17 31.00 -9.78
N GLY A 886 23.37 30.34 -9.80
CA GLY A 886 24.28 30.18 -8.68
C GLY A 886 23.94 28.98 -7.76
N PHE A 887 22.95 28.14 -8.12
CA PHE A 887 22.61 26.90 -7.43
C PHE A 887 22.47 25.75 -8.43
N ALA A 888 22.53 24.53 -7.93
CA ALA A 888 22.23 23.31 -8.66
C ALA A 888 21.66 22.25 -7.71
N ALA A 889 20.82 21.37 -8.22
CA ALA A 889 20.50 20.12 -7.56
C ALA A 889 21.57 19.06 -7.88
N ARG A 890 21.96 18.23 -6.91
CA ARG A 890 22.85 17.09 -7.16
C ARG A 890 22.30 15.81 -6.54
N GLN A 891 22.70 14.69 -7.13
CA GLN A 891 22.30 13.35 -6.70
C GLN A 891 23.53 12.45 -6.55
N LEU A 892 23.48 11.55 -5.55
CA LEU A 892 24.59 10.69 -5.15
C LEU A 892 24.87 9.63 -6.21
N GLY A 893 26.06 9.62 -6.81
CA GLY A 893 26.43 8.74 -7.93
C GLY A 893 26.42 7.24 -7.63
N SER A 894 26.43 6.84 -6.36
CA SER A 894 26.34 5.44 -5.93
C SER A 894 24.88 4.91 -5.91
N ASP A 895 23.89 5.78 -6.10
CA ASP A 895 22.46 5.44 -6.12
C ASP A 895 21.96 5.13 -7.55
N ILE A 896 20.67 4.73 -7.65
CA ILE A 896 19.96 4.48 -8.92
C ILE A 896 18.57 5.09 -8.95
N GLU A 897 18.13 5.70 -7.86
CA GLU A 897 16.78 6.27 -7.75
C GLU A 897 16.61 7.49 -8.65
N TRP A 898 15.42 7.77 -9.08
CA TRP A 898 15.05 8.97 -9.83
C TRP A 898 15.03 10.17 -8.88
N SER A 899 16.20 10.56 -8.41
CA SER A 899 16.36 11.43 -7.25
C SER A 899 16.08 12.90 -7.53
N ILE A 900 16.15 13.34 -8.79
CA ILE A 900 15.77 14.69 -9.21
C ILE A 900 14.66 14.59 -10.21
N GLN A 901 13.51 15.21 -9.92
CA GLN A 901 12.32 15.18 -10.76
C GLN A 901 11.76 16.60 -10.97
N TRP A 902 11.16 16.83 -12.14
CA TRP A 902 10.42 18.03 -12.44
C TRP A 902 9.04 17.68 -13.03
N ASN A 903 7.98 18.04 -12.28
CA ASN A 903 6.61 17.96 -12.74
C ASN A 903 6.26 19.27 -13.43
N TYR A 904 6.31 19.29 -14.75
CA TYR A 904 5.98 20.49 -15.51
C TYR A 904 4.46 20.64 -15.71
N ASP A 905 4.02 21.89 -15.89
CA ASP A 905 2.62 22.19 -16.18
C ASP A 905 2.38 22.08 -17.70
N PRO A 906 1.52 21.14 -18.16
CA PRO A 906 1.23 20.99 -19.59
C PRO A 906 0.60 22.25 -20.22
N ARG A 907 0.01 23.15 -19.43
CA ARG A 907 -0.55 24.43 -19.89
C ARG A 907 0.52 25.44 -20.35
N LEU A 908 1.78 25.16 -20.11
CA LEU A 908 2.92 25.96 -20.59
C LEU A 908 3.26 25.69 -22.05
N PHE A 909 2.61 24.74 -22.70
CA PHE A 909 2.92 24.28 -24.05
C PHE A 909 1.73 24.47 -25.00
N GLU A 910 2.02 24.71 -26.28
CA GLU A 910 0.97 24.74 -27.31
C GLU A 910 0.40 23.31 -27.51
N PRO A 911 -0.93 23.14 -27.56
CA PRO A 911 -1.54 21.82 -27.76
C PRO A 911 -1.01 21.12 -29.03
N ASP A 912 -0.86 19.78 -28.94
CA ASP A 912 -0.42 18.93 -30.06
C ASP A 912 0.91 19.32 -30.72
N THR A 913 1.72 20.15 -30.04
CA THR A 913 2.99 20.65 -30.56
C THR A 913 4.15 19.85 -29.95
N ARG A 914 5.10 19.47 -30.82
CA ARG A 914 6.30 18.76 -30.36
C ARG A 914 7.35 19.72 -29.83
N TYR A 915 7.96 19.33 -28.72
CA TYR A 915 9.08 20.07 -28.13
C TYR A 915 10.25 19.10 -27.88
N THR A 916 11.47 19.62 -27.98
CA THR A 916 12.68 18.90 -27.57
C THR A 916 13.06 19.35 -26.17
N LEU A 917 13.19 18.40 -25.25
CA LEU A 917 13.62 18.64 -23.88
C LEU A 917 15.13 18.53 -23.77
N TYR A 918 15.72 19.49 -23.09
CA TYR A 918 17.15 19.52 -22.75
C TYR A 918 17.35 19.66 -21.23
N GLY A 919 18.53 19.22 -20.74
CA GLY A 919 18.96 19.44 -19.37
C GLY A 919 20.44 19.88 -19.33
N ALA A 920 20.74 20.89 -18.51
CA ALA A 920 22.12 21.27 -18.18
C ALA A 920 22.61 20.39 -17.03
N MET A 921 23.57 19.52 -17.31
CA MET A 921 24.08 18.52 -16.37
C MET A 921 25.59 18.56 -16.28
N LYS A 922 26.11 18.24 -15.10
CA LYS A 922 27.53 18.22 -14.74
C LYS A 922 27.83 17.01 -13.85
N ILE A 923 29.04 16.52 -13.87
CA ILE A 923 29.50 15.44 -12.97
C ILE A 923 30.77 15.79 -12.22
N ASP A 924 30.92 15.28 -10.99
CA ASP A 924 32.24 15.06 -10.41
C ASP A 924 32.80 13.77 -11.02
N LYS A 925 33.99 13.82 -11.60
CA LYS A 925 34.53 12.69 -12.30
C LYS A 925 35.83 12.19 -11.65
N GLN A 926 35.82 10.94 -11.22
CA GLN A 926 36.98 10.25 -10.67
C GLN A 926 37.55 9.20 -11.64
N GLY A 927 36.79 8.80 -12.66
CA GLY A 927 37.18 7.84 -13.67
C GLY A 927 36.26 7.83 -14.91
N ASP A 928 36.71 7.12 -15.95
CA ASP A 928 36.00 7.06 -17.25
C ASP A 928 35.08 5.85 -17.41
N ALA A 929 35.09 4.92 -16.46
CA ALA A 929 34.36 3.67 -16.61
C ALA A 929 32.84 3.81 -16.33
N GLY A 930 32.02 3.10 -17.12
CA GLY A 930 30.59 2.94 -16.90
C GLY A 930 29.72 4.16 -17.24
N LYS A 931 28.46 4.06 -16.92
CA LYS A 931 27.51 5.15 -17.08
C LYS A 931 27.71 6.22 -15.99
N ALA A 932 27.46 7.48 -16.34
CA ALA A 932 27.39 8.58 -15.38
C ALA A 932 25.99 8.73 -14.80
N PHE A 933 24.96 8.79 -15.67
CA PHE A 933 23.58 8.96 -15.26
C PHE A 933 22.62 8.46 -16.34
N ASP A 934 21.41 8.17 -15.91
CA ASP A 934 20.22 7.92 -16.73
C ASP A 934 19.26 9.11 -16.61
N PHE A 935 18.44 9.35 -17.65
CA PHE A 935 17.50 10.46 -17.70
C PHE A 935 16.32 10.15 -18.61
N GLY A 936 15.18 10.80 -18.36
CA GLY A 936 14.02 10.61 -19.22
C GLY A 936 12.80 11.42 -18.84
N VAL A 937 11.72 11.17 -19.55
CA VAL A 937 10.38 11.61 -19.25
C VAL A 937 9.50 10.38 -19.03
N TYR A 938 8.75 10.35 -17.97
CA TYR A 938 7.84 9.27 -17.62
C TYR A 938 6.39 9.77 -17.63
N ASP A 939 5.51 8.97 -18.18
CA ASP A 939 4.07 9.17 -18.18
C ASP A 939 3.45 8.26 -17.13
N SER A 940 3.02 8.86 -16.02
CA SER A 940 2.46 8.11 -14.88
C SER A 940 1.06 7.59 -15.15
N ALA A 941 0.31 8.18 -16.09
CA ALA A 941 -1.02 7.68 -16.49
C ALA A 941 -0.94 6.37 -17.28
N ASN A 942 0.11 6.23 -18.11
CA ASN A 942 0.30 5.07 -18.95
C ASN A 942 1.39 4.12 -18.42
N ALA A 943 1.97 4.42 -17.26
CA ALA A 943 3.08 3.69 -16.66
C ALA A 943 4.22 3.40 -17.64
N ALA A 944 4.60 4.38 -18.49
CA ALA A 944 5.53 4.20 -19.58
C ALA A 944 6.53 5.34 -19.73
N GLY A 945 7.77 5.01 -20.16
CA GLY A 945 8.74 6.02 -20.57
C GLY A 945 8.34 6.68 -21.89
N VAL A 946 8.36 8.01 -21.92
CA VAL A 946 8.07 8.80 -23.13
C VAL A 946 9.32 8.95 -24.00
N CYS A 947 10.41 9.37 -23.40
CA CYS A 947 11.74 9.48 -24.02
C CYS A 947 12.82 9.40 -22.93
N GLY A 948 14.07 9.28 -23.33
CA GLY A 948 15.20 9.28 -22.41
C GLY A 948 16.40 8.50 -22.90
N GLY A 949 17.42 8.39 -22.05
CA GLY A 949 18.68 7.76 -22.39
C GLY A 949 19.64 7.69 -21.22
N SER A 950 20.91 7.48 -21.52
CA SER A 950 21.99 7.50 -20.55
C SER A 950 23.24 8.20 -21.12
N ARG A 951 24.08 8.68 -20.21
CA ARG A 951 25.41 9.20 -20.52
C ARG A 951 26.50 8.35 -19.87
N ASN A 952 27.60 8.11 -20.58
CA ASN A 952 28.76 7.44 -19.99
C ASN A 952 29.73 8.47 -19.39
N ALA A 953 30.45 8.07 -18.35
CA ALA A 953 31.45 8.92 -17.71
C ALA A 953 32.56 9.35 -18.68
N ALA A 954 32.94 8.47 -19.63
CA ALA A 954 33.94 8.77 -20.65
C ALA A 954 33.56 9.92 -21.60
N ASP A 955 32.25 10.15 -21.80
CA ASP A 955 31.74 11.15 -22.76
C ASP A 955 31.61 12.55 -22.13
N LEU A 956 31.85 12.70 -20.83
CA LEU A 956 31.71 13.91 -20.06
C LEU A 956 33.04 14.41 -19.51
N THR A 957 33.15 15.73 -19.39
CA THR A 957 34.31 16.40 -18.79
C THR A 957 34.01 16.72 -17.32
N ASP A 958 35.02 16.48 -16.46
CA ASP A 958 34.91 16.80 -15.02
C ASP A 958 34.57 18.27 -14.78
N ASP A 959 33.65 18.52 -13.87
CA ASP A 959 33.17 19.83 -13.42
C ASP A 959 32.76 20.81 -14.55
N GLN A 960 32.26 20.29 -15.68
CA GLN A 960 31.78 21.10 -16.79
C GLN A 960 30.30 20.83 -17.11
N TRP A 961 29.54 21.92 -17.22
CA TRP A 961 28.15 21.86 -17.65
C TRP A 961 28.02 21.39 -19.09
N THR A 962 27.20 20.39 -19.32
CA THR A 962 26.95 19.80 -20.64
C THR A 962 25.44 19.78 -20.89
N THR A 963 25.03 20.29 -22.06
CA THR A 963 23.65 20.15 -22.53
C THR A 963 23.38 18.72 -22.93
N THR A 964 22.40 18.10 -22.29
CA THR A 964 21.92 16.75 -22.59
C THR A 964 20.54 16.84 -23.21
N GLU A 965 20.36 16.32 -24.41
CA GLU A 965 19.06 16.19 -25.06
C GLU A 965 18.37 14.93 -24.52
N PHE A 966 17.14 15.09 -24.02
CA PHE A 966 16.28 14.02 -23.49
C PHE A 966 15.42 13.39 -24.58
N GLY A 967 15.01 14.15 -25.56
CA GLY A 967 14.21 13.72 -26.70
C GLY A 967 13.12 14.71 -27.11
N THR A 968 12.44 14.38 -28.22
CA THR A 968 11.37 15.24 -28.80
C THR A 968 10.02 14.52 -28.70
N PHE A 969 9.06 15.13 -28.01
CA PHE A 969 7.73 14.58 -27.78
C PHE A 969 6.68 15.69 -27.65
N VAL A 970 5.41 15.34 -27.49
CA VAL A 970 4.33 16.28 -27.16
C VAL A 970 4.16 16.27 -25.64
N PRO A 971 4.44 17.39 -24.92
CA PRO A 971 4.22 17.45 -23.49
C PRO A 971 2.74 17.28 -23.12
N GLY A 972 2.45 16.38 -22.19
CA GLY A 972 1.10 16.02 -21.78
C GLY A 972 0.88 16.02 -20.27
N PRO A 973 -0.37 15.87 -19.81
CA PRO A 973 -0.66 15.76 -18.37
C PRO A 973 -0.06 14.50 -17.77
N GLN A 974 0.25 14.56 -16.48
CA GLN A 974 0.82 13.45 -15.70
C GLN A 974 2.18 12.92 -16.20
N GLN A 975 2.87 13.71 -17.01
CA GLN A 975 4.24 13.45 -17.40
C GLN A 975 5.21 14.28 -16.55
N TYR A 976 6.37 13.68 -16.22
CA TYR A 976 7.42 14.37 -15.49
C TYR A 976 8.82 14.00 -16.00
N VAL A 977 9.72 14.96 -15.87
CA VAL A 977 11.16 14.77 -16.17
C VAL A 977 11.83 14.13 -14.96
N TRP A 978 12.75 13.21 -15.19
CA TRP A 978 13.53 12.59 -14.13
C TRP A 978 15.00 12.40 -14.54
N THR A 979 15.87 12.42 -13.56
CA THR A 979 17.27 12.00 -13.69
C THR A 979 17.62 11.04 -12.55
N ALA A 980 18.45 10.06 -12.86
CA ALA A 980 18.96 9.06 -11.92
C ALA A 980 20.47 8.88 -12.08
N PRO A 981 21.22 8.72 -11.00
CA PRO A 981 22.61 8.26 -11.07
C PRO A 981 22.64 6.80 -11.53
N ALA A 982 23.78 6.35 -12.01
CA ALA A 982 23.91 5.03 -12.63
C ALA A 982 24.63 4.01 -11.74
N ARG A 983 24.55 4.14 -10.42
CA ARG A 983 25.27 3.33 -9.41
C ARG A 983 26.77 3.23 -9.71
N ASN A 984 27.38 4.34 -10.04
CA ASN A 984 28.79 4.43 -10.47
C ASN A 984 29.60 5.39 -9.59
N GLY A 985 29.36 5.40 -8.27
CA GLY A 985 29.95 6.36 -7.33
C GLY A 985 31.47 6.38 -7.31
N ASP A 986 32.15 5.27 -7.65
CA ASP A 986 33.62 5.20 -7.73
C ASP A 986 34.20 6.05 -8.89
N ASN A 987 33.46 6.20 -9.99
CA ASN A 987 33.87 6.99 -11.15
C ASN A 987 33.15 8.33 -11.22
N VAL A 988 31.95 8.41 -10.69
CA VAL A 988 31.06 9.60 -10.68
C VAL A 988 30.42 9.74 -9.30
N PRO A 989 31.11 10.35 -8.34
CA PRO A 989 30.58 10.57 -6.99
C PRO A 989 29.28 11.37 -6.95
N TRP A 990 29.15 12.40 -7.79
CA TRP A 990 27.96 13.24 -7.87
C TRP A 990 27.59 13.57 -9.31
N VAL A 991 26.27 13.64 -9.54
CA VAL A 991 25.67 14.15 -10.78
C VAL A 991 24.88 15.39 -10.43
N TYR A 992 25.11 16.49 -11.16
CA TYR A 992 24.49 17.79 -10.94
C TYR A 992 23.52 18.12 -12.06
N VAL A 993 22.44 18.81 -11.71
CA VAL A 993 21.43 19.35 -12.63
C VAL A 993 21.22 20.81 -12.28
N ASP A 994 21.45 21.72 -13.24
CA ASP A 994 21.23 23.15 -13.11
C ASP A 994 19.77 23.49 -13.48
N ARG A 995 19.36 23.09 -14.70
CA ARG A 995 18.05 23.43 -15.25
C ARG A 995 17.59 22.43 -16.29
N PHE A 996 16.28 22.40 -16.54
CA PHE A 996 15.65 21.78 -17.71
C PHE A 996 14.98 22.84 -18.58
N TRP A 997 14.97 22.65 -19.90
CA TRP A 997 14.22 23.52 -20.77
C TRP A 997 13.70 22.79 -22.01
N PHE A 998 12.59 23.32 -22.54
CA PHE A 998 11.99 22.84 -23.77
C PHE A 998 12.20 23.87 -24.89
N GLU A 999 12.55 23.39 -26.06
CA GLU A 999 12.57 24.16 -27.31
C GLU A 999 11.54 23.56 -28.26
N LYS A 1000 10.78 24.46 -28.95
CA LYS A 1000 9.80 24.00 -29.94
C LYS A 1000 10.53 23.31 -31.08
N ALA A 1001 10.13 22.05 -31.38
CA ALA A 1001 10.74 21.30 -32.48
C ALA A 1001 10.32 21.89 -33.85
N GLU A 1002 11.26 21.99 -34.76
CA GLU A 1002 10.99 22.52 -36.14
C GLU A 1002 10.05 21.65 -36.98
#